data_0e9dbe9830b5905e4c907dbed07a512b
#
_entry.id   0e9dbe9830b5905e4c907dbed07a512b
#
_cell.length_a   1.000
_cell.length_b   1.000
_cell.length_c   1.000
_cell.angle_alpha   90.00
_cell.angle_beta   90.00
_cell.angle_gamma   90.00
#
_symmetry.space_group_name_H-M   'P 1'
#
loop_
_entity.id
_entity.type
_entity.pdbx_description
1 polymer ?
#
loop_
_entity_poly.entity_id
_entity_poly.type
_entity_poly.pdbx_seq_one_letter_code
_entity_poly.pdbx_strand_id
1 'polypeptide(L)'
;MPRANLFSRTSLSTALLLALSAGTAQAAEAAADAPQQSQPASDSRHAGNRKDVHAKDLDAVVVTASPLRDTANALSKPAEVLAGERLDEQRAATLGETLAKIPGVQTSNFGPGVGRPILRGLDGPRVAILSDGLASQDVSTVSQDHAPAVEPFLADQIEVLKGPSTLLYGSGAIGGVVNVVDGRIPEAAIDGGFSGRAEMRFDGGDKDGNTDMARVDGGTDKFALHADAVYRNAKDYDTPDGRQQNSFIDTKSGGVGGSLVGDWGFVGVSASRLEDNYGNPGEPGNLAEGERGVWLRLRQDKYDLKGALNDPWGEGSSLRYSFGHTGYTHTEFEGDEPGTVFNKNANEGRVEAAFAPVDGWRTAVGLQGSQSRFEAIGEEGFVPRTSTRSLGVFGVARKNWDAFQIDVGARVDKTKAEPDGLASRSFTPASVSLAGAWKLDENWRLTANLDRAERAPAEEELFADGPHIATLSYEIGNPDMKKEAANQIELGLQYQSGFVDAKVSAYYNRYDNFIYVADTGKGWYWDEEDRDLPIRQWTQADARFHGFEGEATFHLANNDTGAWDLRVFGDTVQGRLADGGNLPRIPPSRFGGELRWEGTSGWRASAAATRYNRQDKVATDETPTSGYTMVDAHIAYHVDAGRTAWEVFLDGNNLADEKARVHTSFLKDDVMLPGRNASFGVRVFF
;
A
#
# COMPACT_ATOMS: atom_id res chain seq x y z
N MET A 1 -6.07 38.13 -4.12
CA MET A 1 -6.31 38.05 -2.66
C MET A 1 -5.37 36.99 -2.15
N PRO A 2 -4.47 37.24 -1.20
CA PRO A 2 -3.51 36.25 -0.74
C PRO A 2 -4.26 35.15 0.01
N ARG A 3 -4.12 33.88 -0.44
CA ARG A 3 -4.61 32.69 0.26
C ARG A 3 -3.73 32.48 1.49
N ALA A 4 -4.32 32.44 2.66
CA ALA A 4 -3.62 32.11 3.90
C ALA A 4 -3.07 30.68 3.81
N ASN A 5 -1.74 30.54 3.90
CA ASN A 5 -1.08 29.25 4.14
C ASN A 5 -1.47 28.78 5.55
N LEU A 6 -2.37 27.82 5.65
CA LEU A 6 -2.88 27.29 6.91
C LEU A 6 -1.87 26.40 7.68
N PHE A 7 -0.76 26.06 7.06
CA PHE A 7 0.29 25.22 7.67
C PHE A 7 1.64 25.91 7.59
N SER A 8 1.99 26.71 8.59
CA SER A 8 3.37 27.15 8.79
C SER A 8 4.11 26.13 9.67
N ARG A 9 5.43 25.97 9.49
CA ARG A 9 6.30 25.08 10.32
C ARG A 9 6.11 25.28 11.82
N THR A 10 5.78 26.51 12.25
CA THR A 10 5.49 26.86 13.63
C THR A 10 4.17 26.28 14.16
N SER A 11 3.20 25.99 13.31
CA SER A 11 1.86 25.53 13.74
C SER A 11 1.86 24.06 14.18
N LEU A 12 2.62 23.18 13.53
CA LEU A 12 2.69 21.75 13.88
C LEU A 12 3.50 21.54 15.17
N SER A 13 4.64 22.22 15.29
CA SER A 13 5.47 22.18 16.51
C SER A 13 4.72 22.74 17.72
N THR A 14 3.87 23.76 17.54
CA THR A 14 3.05 24.34 18.61
C THR A 14 1.87 23.43 18.98
N ALA A 15 1.28 22.73 18.02
CA ALA A 15 0.24 21.73 18.28
C ALA A 15 0.78 20.51 19.02
N LEU A 16 2.02 20.08 18.71
CA LEU A 16 2.71 19.01 19.41
C LEU A 16 3.04 19.38 20.87
N LEU A 17 3.47 20.62 21.11
CA LEU A 17 3.72 21.15 22.46
C LEU A 17 2.44 21.32 23.28
N LEU A 18 1.32 21.68 22.66
CA LEU A 18 0.01 21.76 23.31
C LEU A 18 -0.57 20.38 23.65
N ALA A 19 -0.37 19.38 22.80
CA ALA A 19 -0.75 17.98 23.09
C ALA A 19 0.06 17.41 24.26
N LEU A 20 1.35 17.76 24.38
CA LEU A 20 2.22 17.40 25.49
C LEU A 20 1.85 18.06 26.82
N SER A 21 1.29 19.31 26.79
CA SER A 21 0.88 20.04 27.98
C SER A 21 -0.54 19.67 28.48
N ALA A 22 -1.40 19.13 27.64
CA ALA A 22 -2.76 18.72 28.04
C ALA A 22 -2.77 17.43 28.86
N GLY A 23 -1.77 16.54 28.68
CA GLY A 23 -1.66 15.29 29.42
C GLY A 23 -1.28 15.43 30.91
N THR A 24 -0.83 16.61 31.35
CA THR A 24 -0.36 16.82 32.74
C THR A 24 -1.39 17.46 33.67
N ALA A 25 -2.53 17.94 33.16
CA ALA A 25 -3.45 18.77 33.93
C ALA A 25 -4.65 18.03 34.58
N GLN A 26 -4.85 16.71 34.35
CA GLN A 26 -6.07 16.00 34.78
C GLN A 26 -5.82 14.74 35.63
N ALA A 27 -4.76 14.71 36.40
CA ALA A 27 -4.40 13.59 37.28
C ALA A 27 -4.74 13.82 38.76
N ALA A 28 -5.95 14.28 39.08
CA ALA A 28 -6.45 14.27 40.46
C ALA A 28 -7.96 14.00 40.49
N GLU A 29 -8.33 12.96 41.24
CA GLU A 29 -9.70 12.51 41.61
C GLU A 29 -10.40 11.52 40.67
N ALA A 30 -10.38 10.23 41.07
CA ALA A 30 -11.52 9.43 41.50
C ALA A 30 -11.16 7.95 41.56
N ALA A 31 -10.95 7.45 42.74
CA ALA A 31 -11.01 6.02 43.06
C ALA A 31 -12.33 5.76 43.80
N ALA A 32 -13.20 4.91 43.22
CA ALA A 32 -14.22 4.15 43.98
C ALA A 32 -14.88 3.07 43.14
N ASP A 33 -14.75 1.85 43.63
CA ASP A 33 -15.42 0.57 43.37
C ASP A 33 -16.71 0.49 42.55
N ALA A 34 -16.77 -0.47 41.61
CA ALA A 34 -17.95 -1.31 41.33
C ALA A 34 -17.60 -2.55 40.46
N PRO A 35 -18.38 -3.64 40.45
CA PRO A 35 -17.92 -5.00 40.21
C PRO A 35 -17.98 -5.43 38.72
N GLN A 36 -17.10 -6.40 38.42
CA GLN A 36 -16.93 -7.06 37.12
C GLN A 36 -18.17 -7.80 36.63
N GLN A 37 -18.59 -7.53 35.40
CA GLN A 37 -19.31 -8.45 34.54
C GLN A 37 -18.57 -8.61 33.21
N SER A 38 -18.39 -9.87 32.83
CA SER A 38 -17.63 -10.33 31.68
C SER A 38 -18.33 -10.02 30.35
N GLN A 39 -17.67 -9.32 29.43
CA GLN A 39 -18.01 -9.20 28.02
C GLN A 39 -16.77 -9.51 27.15
N PRO A 40 -16.94 -10.00 25.90
CA PRO A 40 -15.82 -10.41 25.07
C PRO A 40 -15.05 -9.19 24.53
N ALA A 41 -13.76 -9.29 24.61
CA ALA A 41 -12.79 -8.23 24.37
C ALA A 41 -12.73 -7.76 22.92
N SER A 42 -12.92 -6.47 22.71
CA SER A 42 -12.31 -5.71 21.63
C SER A 42 -10.96 -5.19 22.17
N ASP A 43 -9.87 -5.69 21.63
CA ASP A 43 -8.55 -5.50 22.19
C ASP A 43 -7.82 -4.31 21.56
N SER A 44 -7.86 -3.18 22.24
CA SER A 44 -6.87 -2.12 22.07
C SER A 44 -5.91 -2.20 23.27
N ARG A 45 -4.72 -2.78 23.09
CA ARG A 45 -3.81 -2.97 24.21
C ARG A 45 -2.57 -2.14 24.12
N HIS A 46 -2.46 -1.27 25.09
CA HIS A 46 -1.17 -0.92 25.67
C HIS A 46 -1.35 -0.95 27.20
N ALA A 47 -1.04 -2.07 27.79
CA ALA A 47 -0.43 -2.29 29.11
C ALA A 47 -0.71 -3.70 29.66
N GLY A 48 0.34 -4.47 29.86
CA GLY A 48 0.36 -5.57 30.81
C GLY A 48 0.52 -6.99 30.27
N ASN A 49 1.71 -7.48 30.44
CA ASN A 49 2.17 -8.87 30.40
C ASN A 49 2.89 -9.33 29.12
N ARG A 50 4.19 -8.98 29.06
CA ARG A 50 5.15 -9.24 27.98
C ARG A 50 5.63 -10.69 27.84
N LYS A 51 4.82 -11.70 28.01
CA LYS A 51 5.33 -13.07 27.91
C LYS A 51 5.02 -13.82 26.61
N ASP A 52 4.19 -13.28 25.71
CA ASP A 52 3.73 -14.03 24.51
C ASP A 52 3.44 -13.14 23.29
N VAL A 53 4.26 -12.11 23.00
CA VAL A 53 3.91 -11.04 22.05
C VAL A 53 4.02 -11.46 20.57
N HIS A 54 4.88 -12.40 20.17
CA HIS A 54 5.18 -12.64 18.76
C HIS A 54 4.23 -13.56 17.96
N ALA A 55 3.56 -14.50 18.60
CA ALA A 55 2.61 -15.40 17.91
C ALA A 55 1.14 -14.95 18.02
N LYS A 56 0.82 -14.11 19.02
CA LYS A 56 -0.56 -13.67 19.27
C LYS A 56 -1.00 -12.42 18.49
N ASP A 57 -0.07 -11.59 18.02
CA ASP A 57 -0.44 -10.31 17.38
C ASP A 57 -1.10 -10.50 16.01
N LEU A 58 -0.66 -11.46 15.19
CA LEU A 58 -1.30 -11.74 13.89
C LEU A 58 -2.65 -12.44 14.00
N ASP A 59 -2.90 -13.17 15.09
CA ASP A 59 -4.20 -13.79 15.35
C ASP A 59 -5.28 -12.78 15.82
N ALA A 60 -4.86 -11.60 16.25
CA ALA A 60 -5.74 -10.52 16.69
C ALA A 60 -6.06 -9.51 15.57
N VAL A 61 -5.22 -9.41 14.53
CA VAL A 61 -5.41 -8.41 13.47
C VAL A 61 -6.43 -8.90 12.45
N VAL A 62 -7.58 -8.22 12.42
CA VAL A 62 -8.66 -8.49 11.46
C VAL A 62 -8.31 -7.87 10.11
N VAL A 63 -8.42 -8.67 9.05
CA VAL A 63 -8.32 -8.18 7.67
C VAL A 63 -9.64 -7.49 7.30
N THR A 64 -9.61 -6.17 7.26
CA THR A 64 -10.79 -5.34 6.97
C THR A 64 -11.22 -5.48 5.52
N ALA A 65 -10.27 -5.84 4.68
CA ALA A 65 -10.49 -6.14 3.27
C ALA A 65 -11.35 -7.39 3.02
N SER A 66 -11.62 -8.26 4.01
CA SER A 66 -12.49 -9.43 3.86
C SER A 66 -13.93 -9.12 4.31
N PRO A 67 -14.97 -9.39 3.48
CA PRO A 67 -16.36 -9.22 3.90
C PRO A 67 -16.75 -10.08 5.09
N LEU A 68 -16.03 -11.18 5.32
CA LEU A 68 -16.25 -12.08 6.45
C LEU A 68 -15.42 -11.69 7.69
N ARG A 69 -14.59 -10.65 7.60
CA ARG A 69 -13.77 -10.09 8.70
C ARG A 69 -13.00 -11.16 9.48
N ASP A 70 -12.18 -11.89 8.80
CA ASP A 70 -11.33 -12.92 9.41
C ASP A 70 -9.95 -12.35 9.73
N THR A 71 -9.24 -12.97 10.67
CA THR A 71 -7.84 -12.67 10.90
C THR A 71 -6.97 -13.16 9.73
N ALA A 72 -5.79 -12.56 9.55
CA ALA A 72 -4.89 -12.91 8.46
C ALA A 72 -4.56 -14.41 8.43
N ASN A 73 -4.38 -15.03 9.59
CA ASN A 73 -4.09 -16.46 9.73
C ASN A 73 -5.31 -17.38 9.45
N ALA A 74 -6.53 -16.85 9.54
CA ALA A 74 -7.76 -17.60 9.24
C ALA A 74 -8.08 -17.63 7.74
N LEU A 75 -7.43 -16.80 6.92
CA LEU A 75 -7.65 -16.78 5.48
C LEU A 75 -7.01 -18.00 4.81
N SER A 76 -7.69 -18.57 3.81
CA SER A 76 -7.11 -19.62 2.96
C SER A 76 -6.20 -19.05 1.87
N LYS A 77 -6.33 -17.77 1.55
CA LYS A 77 -5.43 -17.04 0.65
C LYS A 77 -4.35 -16.32 1.44
N PRO A 78 -3.10 -16.22 0.92
CA PRO A 78 -2.04 -15.48 1.56
C PRO A 78 -2.43 -14.00 1.70
N ALA A 79 -2.47 -13.52 2.92
CA ALA A 79 -2.63 -12.11 3.26
C ALA A 79 -1.51 -11.72 4.23
N GLU A 80 -0.89 -10.59 3.98
CA GLU A 80 0.08 -9.98 4.89
C GLU A 80 -0.54 -8.74 5.50
N VAL A 81 -0.41 -8.59 6.80
CA VAL A 81 -0.84 -7.38 7.50
C VAL A 81 0.35 -6.78 8.20
N LEU A 82 0.62 -5.53 7.86
CA LEU A 82 1.63 -4.71 8.49
C LEU A 82 0.91 -3.75 9.44
N ALA A 83 1.10 -3.92 10.73
CA ALA A 83 0.46 -3.13 11.78
C ALA A 83 1.36 -2.99 13.00
N GLY A 84 1.00 -2.10 13.93
CA GLY A 84 1.70 -1.88 15.19
C GLY A 84 3.19 -1.59 14.99
N GLU A 85 4.02 -2.19 15.83
CA GLU A 85 5.47 -2.00 15.85
C GLU A 85 6.15 -2.31 14.50
N ARG A 86 5.73 -3.39 13.82
CA ARG A 86 6.29 -3.74 12.50
C ARG A 86 6.01 -2.66 11.46
N LEU A 87 4.84 -2.04 11.49
CA LEU A 87 4.53 -0.92 10.61
C LEU A 87 5.35 0.30 11.01
N ASP A 88 5.46 0.60 12.31
CA ASP A 88 6.21 1.75 12.81
C ASP A 88 7.70 1.73 12.42
N GLU A 89 8.34 0.54 12.42
CA GLU A 89 9.72 0.33 11.98
C GLU A 89 9.91 0.38 10.45
N GLN A 90 8.86 0.06 9.69
CA GLN A 90 8.96 -0.07 8.21
C GLN A 90 8.41 1.14 7.46
N ARG A 91 7.78 2.11 8.16
CA ARG A 91 7.26 3.32 7.50
C ARG A 91 8.34 4.05 6.74
N ALA A 92 8.08 4.26 5.46
CA ALA A 92 8.90 5.01 4.54
C ALA A 92 8.07 6.10 3.84
N ALA A 93 8.72 6.93 3.04
CA ALA A 93 8.06 8.03 2.33
C ALA A 93 6.98 7.53 1.36
N THR A 94 7.18 6.34 0.76
CA THR A 94 6.25 5.78 -0.22
C THR A 94 5.66 4.45 0.26
N LEU A 95 4.49 4.12 -0.31
CA LEU A 95 3.80 2.87 0.00
C LEU A 95 4.62 1.64 -0.43
N GLY A 96 5.27 1.71 -1.62
CA GLY A 96 6.09 0.61 -2.13
C GLY A 96 7.30 0.32 -1.25
N GLU A 97 8.00 1.37 -0.76
CA GLU A 97 9.13 1.21 0.16
C GLU A 97 8.68 0.65 1.52
N THR A 98 7.58 1.15 2.07
CA THR A 98 7.01 0.66 3.33
C THR A 98 6.75 -0.84 3.29
N LEU A 99 6.33 -1.37 2.13
CA LEU A 99 6.00 -2.77 1.94
C LEU A 99 7.17 -3.62 1.41
N ALA A 100 8.30 -3.00 1.04
CA ALA A 100 9.39 -3.69 0.35
C ALA A 100 10.05 -4.84 1.13
N LYS A 101 9.88 -4.93 2.45
CA LYS A 101 10.38 -6.05 3.28
C LYS A 101 9.46 -7.28 3.27
N ILE A 102 8.27 -7.20 2.66
CA ILE A 102 7.34 -8.32 2.51
C ILE A 102 7.78 -9.18 1.32
N PRO A 103 7.93 -10.52 1.46
CA PRO A 103 8.22 -11.41 0.33
C PRO A 103 7.20 -11.26 -0.79
N GLY A 104 7.66 -11.24 -2.05
CA GLY A 104 6.81 -11.05 -3.23
C GLY A 104 6.32 -9.61 -3.47
N VAL A 105 6.75 -8.65 -2.64
CA VAL A 105 6.44 -7.22 -2.81
C VAL A 105 7.72 -6.44 -3.07
N GLN A 106 7.74 -5.63 -4.13
CA GLN A 106 8.81 -4.70 -4.47
C GLN A 106 8.23 -3.33 -4.80
N THR A 107 9.08 -2.33 -5.08
CA THR A 107 8.65 -0.96 -5.38
C THR A 107 9.02 -0.56 -6.80
N SER A 108 8.23 0.32 -7.43
CA SER A 108 8.55 0.88 -8.74
C SER A 108 9.72 1.87 -8.70
N ASN A 109 9.85 2.63 -7.64
CA ASN A 109 10.88 3.64 -7.39
C ASN A 109 11.15 4.58 -8.58
N PHE A 110 10.31 5.59 -8.74
CA PHE A 110 10.55 6.69 -9.68
C PHE A 110 11.07 7.93 -8.92
N GLY A 111 12.14 7.75 -8.15
CA GLY A 111 12.62 8.72 -7.16
C GLY A 111 11.96 8.56 -5.79
N PRO A 112 12.35 9.38 -4.78
CA PRO A 112 11.92 9.20 -3.39
C PRO A 112 10.47 9.62 -3.12
N GLY A 113 9.84 10.38 -4.01
CA GLY A 113 8.41 10.74 -3.93
C GLY A 113 7.49 9.68 -4.49
N VAL A 114 7.99 8.76 -5.33
CA VAL A 114 7.15 7.81 -6.07
C VAL A 114 7.62 6.38 -5.86
N GLY A 115 6.81 5.58 -5.18
CA GLY A 115 7.05 4.16 -4.99
C GLY A 115 5.72 3.41 -4.93
N ARG A 116 5.31 2.83 -6.08
CA ARG A 116 4.13 1.95 -6.11
C ARG A 116 4.53 0.54 -5.71
N PRO A 117 3.67 -0.17 -4.95
CA PRO A 117 3.90 -1.57 -4.67
C PRO A 117 3.76 -2.43 -5.95
N ILE A 118 4.73 -3.29 -6.18
CA ILE A 118 4.74 -4.29 -7.24
C ILE A 118 4.53 -5.65 -6.59
N LEU A 119 3.43 -6.31 -6.92
CA LEU A 119 3.06 -7.59 -6.34
C LEU A 119 3.36 -8.73 -7.32
N ARG A 120 4.31 -9.61 -6.98
CA ARG A 120 4.69 -10.76 -7.82
C ARG A 120 5.01 -10.37 -9.27
N GLY A 121 5.64 -9.20 -9.46
CA GLY A 121 6.01 -8.64 -10.76
C GLY A 121 4.86 -7.96 -11.52
N LEU A 122 3.73 -7.72 -10.89
CA LEU A 122 2.56 -7.04 -11.45
C LEU A 122 2.39 -5.67 -10.80
N ASP A 123 2.04 -4.66 -11.57
CA ASP A 123 1.93 -3.27 -11.17
C ASP A 123 0.84 -2.54 -11.99
N GLY A 124 0.70 -1.23 -11.80
CA GLY A 124 -0.22 -0.36 -12.52
C GLY A 124 -1.69 -0.77 -12.34
N PRO A 125 -2.48 -0.83 -13.42
CA PRO A 125 -3.90 -1.17 -13.34
C PRO A 125 -4.22 -2.60 -12.84
N ARG A 126 -3.19 -3.41 -12.52
CA ARG A 126 -3.34 -4.77 -11.99
C ARG A 126 -3.26 -4.86 -10.47
N VAL A 127 -2.73 -3.84 -9.81
CA VAL A 127 -2.63 -3.77 -8.34
C VAL A 127 -3.54 -2.65 -7.84
N ALA A 128 -4.62 -3.03 -7.18
CA ALA A 128 -5.54 -2.05 -6.60
C ALA A 128 -4.95 -1.48 -5.31
N ILE A 129 -4.81 -0.15 -5.25
CA ILE A 129 -4.47 0.58 -4.03
C ILE A 129 -5.74 1.16 -3.44
N LEU A 130 -6.03 0.79 -2.19
CA LEU A 130 -7.25 1.17 -1.49
C LEU A 130 -6.92 1.98 -0.23
N SER A 131 -7.83 2.84 0.16
CA SER A 131 -7.90 3.50 1.47
C SER A 131 -9.23 3.13 2.10
N ASP A 132 -9.19 2.42 3.24
CA ASP A 132 -10.37 1.92 3.94
C ASP A 132 -11.36 1.13 3.07
N GLY A 133 -10.84 0.34 2.11
CA GLY A 133 -11.62 -0.53 1.23
C GLY A 133 -12.22 0.13 0.00
N LEU A 134 -12.03 1.43 -0.22
CA LEU A 134 -12.36 2.15 -1.45
C LEU A 134 -11.07 2.46 -2.22
N ALA A 135 -11.15 2.54 -3.55
CA ALA A 135 -9.99 2.86 -4.39
C ALA A 135 -9.41 4.24 -4.05
N SER A 136 -8.08 4.39 -4.14
CA SER A 136 -7.39 5.67 -3.92
C SER A 136 -7.85 6.77 -4.88
N GLN A 137 -8.34 6.37 -6.08
CA GLN A 137 -8.88 7.27 -7.11
C GLN A 137 -7.89 8.36 -7.56
N ASP A 138 -6.60 8.05 -7.53
CA ASP A 138 -5.52 8.85 -8.09
C ASP A 138 -5.27 8.53 -9.57
N VAL A 139 -4.20 9.07 -10.14
CA VAL A 139 -3.74 8.80 -11.51
C VAL A 139 -2.39 8.07 -11.54
N SER A 140 -2.01 7.42 -10.46
CA SER A 140 -0.73 6.70 -10.36
C SER A 140 -0.62 5.49 -11.30
N THR A 141 -1.72 5.05 -11.89
CA THR A 141 -1.72 3.99 -12.90
C THR A 141 -1.52 4.52 -14.32
N VAL A 142 -1.74 5.83 -14.55
CA VAL A 142 -1.63 6.45 -15.88
C VAL A 142 -0.17 6.64 -16.26
N SER A 143 0.65 7.11 -15.32
CA SER A 143 2.09 7.29 -15.54
C SER A 143 2.95 6.72 -14.41
N GLN A 144 4.22 6.45 -14.71
CA GLN A 144 5.16 5.81 -13.79
C GLN A 144 5.72 6.77 -12.74
N ASP A 145 5.76 8.05 -13.03
CA ASP A 145 6.21 9.14 -12.15
C ASP A 145 5.10 9.69 -11.25
N HIS A 146 3.88 9.17 -11.37
CA HIS A 146 2.76 9.57 -10.53
C HIS A 146 2.72 8.78 -9.21
N ALA A 147 2.78 9.50 -8.08
CA ALA A 147 2.69 8.89 -6.76
C ALA A 147 1.26 8.40 -6.43
N PRO A 148 1.10 7.24 -5.77
CA PRO A 148 -0.16 6.87 -5.15
C PRO A 148 -0.56 7.89 -4.07
N ALA A 149 -1.82 8.33 -4.10
CA ALA A 149 -2.33 9.33 -3.17
C ALA A 149 -2.73 8.72 -1.81
N VAL A 150 -1.80 8.06 -1.15
CA VAL A 150 -1.94 7.48 0.19
C VAL A 150 -0.72 7.81 1.05
N GLU A 151 -0.92 8.05 2.35
CA GLU A 151 0.15 8.44 3.27
C GLU A 151 0.42 7.33 4.31
N PRO A 152 1.56 6.57 4.18
CA PRO A 152 1.85 5.44 5.05
C PRO A 152 2.05 5.80 6.53
N PHE A 153 2.46 7.03 6.86
CA PHE A 153 2.65 7.46 8.25
C PHE A 153 1.34 7.61 9.02
N LEU A 154 0.23 7.80 8.31
CA LEU A 154 -1.10 7.90 8.91
C LEU A 154 -1.84 6.56 8.99
N ALA A 155 -1.29 5.49 8.42
CA ALA A 155 -1.88 4.16 8.46
C ALA A 155 -1.85 3.53 9.85
N ASP A 156 -2.95 2.86 10.24
CA ASP A 156 -3.02 1.96 11.39
C ASP A 156 -2.56 0.56 11.03
N GLN A 157 -2.95 0.13 9.84
CA GLN A 157 -2.50 -1.11 9.23
C GLN A 157 -2.47 -1.00 7.71
N ILE A 158 -1.63 -1.80 7.09
CA ILE A 158 -1.59 -1.97 5.64
C ILE A 158 -1.75 -3.45 5.35
N GLU A 159 -2.77 -3.77 4.57
CA GLU A 159 -3.12 -5.13 4.19
C GLU A 159 -2.67 -5.40 2.76
N VAL A 160 -1.95 -6.49 2.54
CA VAL A 160 -1.47 -6.90 1.21
C VAL A 160 -2.04 -8.26 0.87
N LEU A 161 -2.92 -8.30 -0.12
CA LEU A 161 -3.47 -9.54 -0.67
C LEU A 161 -2.80 -9.80 -2.02
N LYS A 162 -1.99 -10.84 -2.08
CA LYS A 162 -1.23 -11.21 -3.27
C LYS A 162 -2.03 -12.17 -4.16
N GLY A 163 -1.86 -12.03 -5.47
CA GLY A 163 -2.61 -12.81 -6.45
C GLY A 163 -4.03 -12.28 -6.71
N PRO A 164 -4.82 -12.94 -7.56
CA PRO A 164 -6.12 -12.44 -7.99
C PRO A 164 -7.09 -12.20 -6.84
N SER A 165 -7.38 -10.94 -6.58
CA SER A 165 -8.31 -10.47 -5.55
C SER A 165 -9.51 -9.70 -6.15
N THR A 166 -9.68 -9.80 -7.47
CA THR A 166 -10.78 -9.16 -8.23
C THR A 166 -12.15 -9.53 -7.69
N LEU A 167 -12.28 -10.72 -7.12
CA LEU A 167 -13.51 -11.17 -6.49
C LEU A 167 -14.05 -10.17 -5.46
N LEU A 168 -13.18 -9.60 -4.65
CA LEU A 168 -13.57 -8.68 -3.58
C LEU A 168 -13.53 -7.22 -4.03
N TYR A 169 -12.57 -6.83 -4.90
CA TYR A 169 -12.24 -5.43 -5.15
C TYR A 169 -12.39 -4.99 -6.62
N GLY A 170 -12.91 -5.88 -7.46
CA GLY A 170 -13.17 -5.58 -8.86
C GLY A 170 -11.97 -5.70 -9.78
N SER A 171 -12.16 -5.20 -10.98
CA SER A 171 -11.30 -5.42 -12.14
C SER A 171 -9.82 -5.03 -11.92
N GLY A 172 -9.55 -3.97 -11.18
CA GLY A 172 -8.17 -3.50 -10.92
C GLY A 172 -7.33 -4.36 -9.96
N ALA A 173 -7.88 -5.44 -9.40
CA ALA A 173 -7.20 -6.28 -8.42
C ALA A 173 -6.78 -7.66 -8.96
N ILE A 174 -6.51 -7.78 -10.27
CA ILE A 174 -6.12 -9.05 -10.92
C ILE A 174 -4.73 -9.55 -10.45
N GLY A 175 -3.84 -8.63 -10.09
CA GLY A 175 -2.50 -8.92 -9.54
C GLY A 175 -2.47 -8.93 -8.02
N GLY A 176 -3.40 -8.25 -7.38
CA GLY A 176 -3.48 -8.13 -5.93
C GLY A 176 -4.05 -6.80 -5.45
N VAL A 177 -4.04 -6.63 -4.12
CA VAL A 177 -4.59 -5.46 -3.44
C VAL A 177 -3.62 -5.02 -2.34
N VAL A 178 -3.47 -3.71 -2.20
CA VAL A 178 -2.89 -3.06 -1.03
C VAL A 178 -3.95 -2.15 -0.43
N ASN A 179 -4.42 -2.45 0.78
CA ASN A 179 -5.42 -1.65 1.47
C ASN A 179 -4.78 -0.94 2.66
N VAL A 180 -4.79 0.38 2.64
CA VAL A 180 -4.31 1.24 3.71
C VAL A 180 -5.51 1.61 4.60
N VAL A 181 -5.46 1.21 5.86
CA VAL A 181 -6.48 1.53 6.86
C VAL A 181 -5.95 2.69 7.70
N ASP A 182 -6.59 3.84 7.63
CA ASP A 182 -6.14 5.06 8.33
C ASP A 182 -6.92 5.36 9.62
N GLY A 183 -8.04 4.68 9.85
CA GLY A 183 -8.85 4.81 11.06
C GLY A 183 -9.55 6.16 11.22
N ARG A 184 -9.61 7.01 10.20
CA ARG A 184 -10.25 8.34 10.24
C ARG A 184 -11.72 8.31 10.60
N ILE A 185 -12.40 7.21 10.30
CA ILE A 185 -13.76 6.96 10.76
C ILE A 185 -13.70 5.87 11.84
N PRO A 186 -13.71 6.22 13.15
CA PRO A 186 -13.65 5.23 14.22
C PRO A 186 -14.84 4.30 14.18
N GLU A 187 -14.63 2.99 14.29
CA GLU A 187 -15.67 1.95 14.23
C GLU A 187 -16.22 1.58 15.63
N ALA A 188 -15.57 2.05 16.70
CA ALA A 188 -15.91 1.77 18.08
C ALA A 188 -15.68 2.97 19.00
N ALA A 189 -16.19 2.90 20.23
CA ALA A 189 -15.87 3.86 21.27
C ALA A 189 -14.36 3.86 21.59
N ILE A 190 -13.83 5.02 21.96
CA ILE A 190 -12.41 5.18 22.31
C ILE A 190 -12.19 4.81 23.76
N ASP A 191 -11.40 3.79 24.02
CA ASP A 191 -11.03 3.34 25.36
C ASP A 191 -10.34 4.45 26.15
N GLY A 192 -10.78 4.69 27.37
CA GLY A 192 -10.27 5.79 28.20
C GLY A 192 -10.68 7.19 27.74
N GLY A 193 -11.49 7.29 26.66
CA GLY A 193 -12.07 8.52 26.11
C GLY A 193 -11.09 9.39 25.33
N PHE A 194 -9.78 9.06 25.32
CA PHE A 194 -8.75 9.80 24.61
C PHE A 194 -7.51 8.94 24.38
N SER A 195 -6.98 8.94 23.18
CA SER A 195 -5.72 8.29 22.83
C SER A 195 -5.05 9.01 21.67
N GLY A 196 -3.77 8.76 21.44
CA GLY A 196 -3.09 9.35 20.30
C GLY A 196 -1.63 8.94 20.21
N ARG A 197 -1.01 9.35 19.12
CA ARG A 197 0.44 9.21 18.92
C ARG A 197 1.00 10.41 18.17
N ALA A 198 2.25 10.72 18.44
CA ALA A 198 3.02 11.68 17.69
C ALA A 198 4.42 11.13 17.40
N GLU A 199 4.98 11.47 16.26
CA GLU A 199 6.32 11.09 15.85
C GLU A 199 7.05 12.28 15.23
N MET A 200 8.32 12.44 15.59
CA MET A 200 9.25 13.35 14.93
C MET A 200 10.45 12.51 14.49
N ARG A 201 10.79 12.59 13.20
CA ARG A 201 11.91 11.89 12.59
C ARG A 201 12.79 12.88 11.85
N PHE A 202 14.09 12.73 11.96
CA PHE A 202 15.12 13.53 11.29
C PHE A 202 16.05 12.59 10.53
N ASP A 203 16.19 12.82 9.25
CA ASP A 203 17.10 12.09 8.38
C ASP A 203 18.44 12.83 8.26
N GLY A 204 19.53 12.08 8.22
CA GLY A 204 20.90 12.60 8.08
C GLY A 204 21.81 11.63 7.33
N GLY A 205 23.04 12.05 7.04
CA GLY A 205 23.96 11.33 6.16
C GLY A 205 23.69 11.71 4.71
N ASP A 206 23.56 10.73 3.83
CA ASP A 206 23.26 10.95 2.42
C ASP A 206 21.76 11.31 2.16
N LYS A 207 20.98 11.45 3.21
CA LYS A 207 19.59 11.90 3.17
C LYS A 207 19.40 13.03 4.17
N ASP A 208 18.79 14.15 3.77
CA ASP A 208 18.54 15.31 4.65
C ASP A 208 17.07 15.66 4.61
N GLY A 209 16.40 15.47 5.74
CA GLY A 209 14.96 15.72 5.82
C GLY A 209 14.39 15.56 7.22
N ASN A 210 13.08 15.81 7.31
CA ASN A 210 12.30 15.53 8.52
C ASN A 210 10.91 15.05 8.18
N THR A 211 10.33 14.25 9.09
CA THR A 211 8.92 13.85 9.06
C THR A 211 8.33 14.05 10.45
N ASP A 212 7.26 14.84 10.51
CA ASP A 212 6.51 15.13 11.73
C ASP A 212 5.08 14.60 11.55
N MET A 213 4.59 13.79 12.49
CA MET A 213 3.26 13.21 12.44
C MET A 213 2.58 13.33 13.79
N ALA A 214 1.29 13.60 13.79
CA ALA A 214 0.43 13.54 14.97
C ALA A 214 -0.94 12.98 14.61
N ARG A 215 -1.50 12.18 15.49
CA ARG A 215 -2.87 11.69 15.41
C ARG A 215 -3.48 11.64 16.80
N VAL A 216 -4.77 11.94 16.89
CA VAL A 216 -5.53 11.99 18.13
C VAL A 216 -6.90 11.38 17.89
N ASP A 217 -7.30 10.49 18.78
CA ASP A 217 -8.63 9.90 18.87
C ASP A 217 -9.26 10.28 20.21
N GLY A 218 -10.54 10.64 20.20
CA GLY A 218 -11.24 11.02 21.42
C GLY A 218 -12.75 10.81 21.31
N GLY A 219 -13.42 10.57 22.44
CA GLY A 219 -14.87 10.34 22.37
C GLY A 219 -15.50 9.91 23.68
N THR A 220 -16.68 9.34 23.55
CA THR A 220 -17.48 8.76 24.61
C THR A 220 -17.96 7.38 24.16
N ASP A 221 -18.81 6.75 24.98
CA ASP A 221 -19.52 5.49 24.64
C ASP A 221 -20.46 5.59 23.42
N LYS A 222 -20.77 6.81 22.95
CA LYS A 222 -21.75 7.04 21.87
C LYS A 222 -21.19 7.72 20.62
N PHE A 223 -20.09 8.43 20.74
CA PHE A 223 -19.45 9.05 19.60
C PHE A 223 -17.93 9.04 19.76
N ALA A 224 -17.23 8.92 18.63
CA ALA A 224 -15.79 8.98 18.54
C ALA A 224 -15.37 9.99 17.48
N LEU A 225 -14.27 10.68 17.73
CA LEU A 225 -13.66 11.68 16.85
C LEU A 225 -12.21 11.31 16.57
N HIS A 226 -11.75 11.66 15.39
CA HIS A 226 -10.39 11.46 14.93
C HIS A 226 -9.84 12.75 14.31
N ALA A 227 -8.55 13.01 14.50
CA ALA A 227 -7.80 14.01 13.76
C ALA A 227 -6.35 13.52 13.55
N ASP A 228 -5.84 13.73 12.34
CA ASP A 228 -4.46 13.39 11.98
C ASP A 228 -3.79 14.50 11.15
N ALA A 229 -2.46 14.54 11.19
CA ALA A 229 -1.66 15.35 10.30
C ALA A 229 -0.25 14.78 10.14
N VAL A 230 0.34 14.93 8.95
CA VAL A 230 1.74 14.67 8.68
C VAL A 230 2.34 15.82 7.87
N TYR A 231 3.58 16.13 8.16
CA TYR A 231 4.44 17.00 7.39
C TYR A 231 5.75 16.31 7.15
N ARG A 232 6.19 16.22 5.89
CA ARG A 232 7.49 15.69 5.49
C ARG A 232 8.17 16.68 4.56
N ASN A 233 9.46 16.91 4.80
CA ASN A 233 10.29 17.67 3.89
C ASN A 233 11.65 16.98 3.80
N ALA A 234 12.05 16.59 2.60
CA ALA A 234 13.37 16.06 2.32
C ALA A 234 13.97 16.78 1.11
N LYS A 235 15.25 17.07 1.21
CA LYS A 235 16.02 17.65 0.11
C LYS A 235 16.50 16.55 -0.84
N ASP A 236 17.15 16.97 -1.93
CA ASP A 236 17.87 16.03 -2.77
C ASP A 236 18.85 15.21 -1.92
N TYR A 237 18.94 13.90 -2.20
CA TYR A 237 19.82 13.00 -1.47
C TYR A 237 21.14 12.78 -2.21
N ASP A 238 22.14 12.29 -1.48
CA ASP A 238 23.41 11.88 -2.05
C ASP A 238 23.43 10.35 -2.25
N THR A 239 24.09 9.91 -3.31
CA THR A 239 24.35 8.52 -3.65
C THR A 239 25.85 8.26 -3.49
N PRO A 240 26.32 7.00 -3.49
CA PRO A 240 27.77 6.74 -3.51
C PRO A 240 28.54 7.33 -4.70
N ASP A 241 27.84 7.76 -5.76
CA ASP A 241 28.43 8.40 -6.95
C ASP A 241 28.24 9.92 -6.98
N GLY A 242 27.59 10.51 -5.98
CA GLY A 242 27.33 11.94 -5.89
C GLY A 242 25.85 12.26 -5.72
N ARG A 243 25.50 13.54 -5.82
CA ARG A 243 24.16 14.04 -5.57
C ARG A 243 23.17 13.63 -6.64
N GLN A 244 22.07 13.03 -6.25
CA GLN A 244 20.91 12.81 -7.09
C GLN A 244 20.08 14.09 -7.11
N GLN A 245 20.21 14.86 -8.17
CA GLN A 245 19.49 16.13 -8.31
C GLN A 245 18.00 15.90 -8.53
N ASN A 246 17.20 16.90 -8.15
CA ASN A 246 15.76 16.92 -8.32
C ASN A 246 15.05 15.72 -7.68
N SER A 247 15.53 15.31 -6.52
CA SER A 247 15.01 14.18 -5.74
C SER A 247 14.36 14.60 -4.42
N PHE A 248 13.92 15.85 -4.32
CA PHE A 248 13.26 16.41 -3.14
C PHE A 248 11.81 15.91 -2.96
N ILE A 249 11.32 15.98 -1.71
CA ILE A 249 9.91 15.74 -1.34
C ILE A 249 9.44 16.83 -0.37
N ASP A 250 8.21 17.33 -0.53
CA ASP A 250 7.49 18.16 0.45
C ASP A 250 6.04 17.69 0.51
N THR A 251 5.70 16.90 1.54
CA THR A 251 4.38 16.28 1.72
C THR A 251 3.64 16.91 2.88
N LYS A 252 2.36 17.20 2.70
CA LYS A 252 1.41 17.63 3.73
C LYS A 252 0.14 16.83 3.60
N SER A 253 -0.23 16.13 4.66
CA SER A 253 -1.49 15.41 4.69
C SER A 253 -2.16 15.61 6.03
N GLY A 254 -3.48 15.53 6.05
CA GLY A 254 -4.23 15.56 7.28
C GLY A 254 -5.71 15.29 7.05
N GLY A 255 -6.38 14.87 8.10
CA GLY A 255 -7.78 14.52 8.06
C GLY A 255 -8.47 14.70 9.41
N VAL A 256 -9.78 14.77 9.34
CA VAL A 256 -10.67 14.72 10.49
C VAL A 256 -11.81 13.77 10.21
N GLY A 257 -12.28 13.09 11.24
CA GLY A 257 -13.43 12.21 11.12
C GLY A 257 -14.18 12.08 12.43
N GLY A 258 -15.34 11.47 12.34
CA GLY A 258 -16.14 11.21 13.51
C GLY A 258 -17.27 10.27 13.23
N SER A 259 -17.70 9.53 14.26
CA SER A 259 -18.75 8.53 14.17
C SER A 259 -19.64 8.51 15.39
N LEU A 260 -20.89 8.10 15.15
CA LEU A 260 -21.80 7.60 16.17
C LEU A 260 -21.57 6.10 16.29
N VAL A 261 -21.35 5.63 17.50
CA VAL A 261 -21.01 4.25 17.82
C VAL A 261 -21.94 3.66 18.87
N GLY A 262 -22.10 2.36 18.89
CA GLY A 262 -22.90 1.64 19.87
C GLY A 262 -23.00 0.15 19.55
N ASP A 263 -23.76 -0.62 20.37
CA ASP A 263 -23.95 -2.05 20.16
C ASP A 263 -24.60 -2.39 18.80
N TRP A 264 -25.37 -1.44 18.25
CA TRP A 264 -26.00 -1.56 16.92
C TRP A 264 -25.03 -1.49 15.75
N GLY A 265 -23.79 -1.04 16.01
CA GLY A 265 -22.76 -0.75 15.01
C GLY A 265 -22.30 0.69 15.05
N PHE A 266 -22.00 1.26 13.88
CA PHE A 266 -21.55 2.64 13.77
C PHE A 266 -21.98 3.28 12.45
N VAL A 267 -21.93 4.62 12.42
CA VAL A 267 -21.99 5.43 11.21
C VAL A 267 -21.08 6.65 11.39
N GLY A 268 -20.23 6.93 10.44
CA GLY A 268 -19.28 8.03 10.53
C GLY A 268 -18.92 8.65 9.19
N VAL A 269 -18.31 9.82 9.26
CA VAL A 269 -17.83 10.59 8.11
C VAL A 269 -16.40 11.06 8.34
N SER A 270 -15.64 11.25 7.27
CA SER A 270 -14.33 11.89 7.31
C SER A 270 -14.12 12.85 6.14
N ALA A 271 -13.18 13.78 6.33
CA ALA A 271 -12.67 14.66 5.30
C ALA A 271 -11.14 14.72 5.43
N SER A 272 -10.44 14.56 4.34
CA SER A 272 -8.98 14.57 4.32
C SER A 272 -8.42 15.26 3.10
N ARG A 273 -7.17 15.72 3.23
CA ARG A 273 -6.37 16.31 2.16
C ARG A 273 -4.95 15.78 2.19
N LEU A 274 -4.45 15.44 1.01
CA LEU A 274 -3.04 15.17 0.75
C LEU A 274 -2.53 16.19 -0.28
N GLU A 275 -1.42 16.84 0.01
CA GLU A 275 -0.61 17.63 -0.92
C GLU A 275 0.80 17.06 -0.92
N ASP A 276 1.30 16.70 -2.10
CA ASP A 276 2.64 16.15 -2.26
C ASP A 276 3.35 16.84 -3.42
N ASN A 277 4.51 17.45 -3.14
CA ASN A 277 5.37 18.07 -4.13
C ASN A 277 6.68 17.31 -4.16
N TYR A 278 7.07 16.84 -5.32
CA TYR A 278 8.30 16.06 -5.47
C TYR A 278 8.97 16.30 -6.81
N GLY A 279 10.29 16.15 -6.82
CA GLY A 279 11.10 16.25 -8.05
C GLY A 279 11.07 14.97 -8.86
N ASN A 280 11.24 15.09 -10.18
CA ASN A 280 11.53 13.99 -11.09
C ASN A 280 13.04 13.88 -11.29
N PRO A 281 13.73 12.92 -10.66
CA PRO A 281 15.20 12.83 -10.78
C PRO A 281 15.68 12.33 -12.16
N GLY A 282 14.78 11.87 -13.02
CA GLY A 282 15.05 11.58 -14.43
C GLY A 282 15.20 12.84 -15.30
N GLU A 283 14.64 13.96 -14.82
CA GLU A 283 14.67 15.24 -15.50
C GLU A 283 15.12 16.35 -14.54
N PRO A 284 16.43 16.34 -14.17
CA PRO A 284 16.95 17.21 -13.13
C PRO A 284 17.08 18.69 -13.54
N GLY A 285 16.91 19.02 -14.82
CA GLY A 285 17.20 20.36 -15.36
C GLY A 285 18.69 20.69 -15.40
N ASN A 286 19.02 21.95 -15.69
CA ASN A 286 20.38 22.45 -15.69
C ASN A 286 20.56 23.54 -14.61
N LEU A 287 20.79 23.11 -13.37
CA LEU A 287 20.97 24.04 -12.24
C LEU A 287 22.15 25.00 -12.40
N ALA A 288 23.18 24.64 -13.23
CA ALA A 288 24.31 25.52 -13.51
C ALA A 288 23.90 26.71 -14.38
N GLU A 289 22.87 26.59 -15.17
CA GLU A 289 22.26 27.63 -15.99
C GLU A 289 21.05 28.28 -15.33
N GLY A 290 20.68 27.81 -14.13
CA GLY A 290 19.52 28.29 -13.37
C GLY A 290 18.20 27.67 -13.80
N GLU A 291 18.26 26.59 -14.57
CA GLU A 291 17.08 25.84 -15.01
C GLU A 291 16.72 24.75 -13.98
N ARG A 292 15.54 24.87 -13.43
CA ARG A 292 14.96 23.86 -12.52
C ARG A 292 14.38 22.72 -13.35
N GLY A 293 14.62 21.48 -12.91
CA GLY A 293 14.05 20.30 -13.56
C GLY A 293 12.54 20.13 -13.38
N VAL A 294 12.01 19.08 -13.97
CA VAL A 294 10.59 18.72 -13.87
C VAL A 294 10.24 18.32 -12.43
N TRP A 295 9.17 18.85 -11.92
CA TRP A 295 8.65 18.52 -10.60
C TRP A 295 7.12 18.49 -10.61
N LEU A 296 6.55 17.73 -9.69
CA LEU A 296 5.14 17.39 -9.68
C LEU A 296 4.48 17.92 -8.42
N ARG A 297 3.24 18.41 -8.56
CA ARG A 297 2.37 18.81 -7.46
C ARG A 297 1.08 18.02 -7.51
N LEU A 298 0.94 17.11 -6.57
CA LEU A 298 -0.26 16.32 -6.37
C LEU A 298 -1.11 16.94 -5.25
N ARG A 299 -2.41 17.01 -5.47
CA ARG A 299 -3.39 17.33 -4.43
C ARG A 299 -4.60 16.43 -4.55
N GLN A 300 -4.98 15.81 -3.43
CA GLN A 300 -6.21 15.04 -3.30
C GLN A 300 -7.05 15.55 -2.14
N ASP A 301 -8.34 15.79 -2.39
CA ASP A 301 -9.39 16.04 -1.39
C ASP A 301 -10.33 14.84 -1.38
N LYS A 302 -10.54 14.22 -0.21
CA LYS A 302 -11.37 13.02 -0.06
C LYS A 302 -12.41 13.20 1.04
N TYR A 303 -13.64 12.72 0.77
CA TYR A 303 -14.77 12.75 1.69
C TYR A 303 -15.39 11.37 1.73
N ASP A 304 -15.43 10.75 2.91
CA ASP A 304 -15.93 9.41 3.07
C ASP A 304 -17.10 9.35 4.06
N LEU A 305 -18.01 8.42 3.81
CA LEU A 305 -19.06 7.95 4.70
C LEU A 305 -18.89 6.45 4.85
N LYS A 306 -18.83 5.95 6.08
CA LYS A 306 -18.70 4.52 6.38
C LYS A 306 -19.64 4.14 7.53
N GLY A 307 -20.18 2.92 7.49
CA GLY A 307 -20.97 2.43 8.59
C GLY A 307 -21.18 0.93 8.56
N ALA A 308 -21.61 0.42 9.70
CA ALA A 308 -21.99 -0.96 9.87
C ALA A 308 -23.21 -1.09 10.80
N LEU A 309 -24.08 -2.06 10.49
CA LEU A 309 -25.12 -2.53 11.39
C LEU A 309 -24.76 -3.95 11.84
N ASN A 310 -24.74 -4.17 13.15
CA ASN A 310 -24.52 -5.47 13.74
C ASN A 310 -25.86 -6.19 13.90
N ASP A 311 -25.86 -7.48 13.58
CA ASP A 311 -26.97 -8.41 13.76
C ASP A 311 -28.32 -8.01 13.12
N PRO A 312 -28.38 -7.30 11.96
CA PRO A 312 -29.63 -6.81 11.38
C PRO A 312 -30.60 -7.93 10.96
N TRP A 313 -30.10 -9.16 10.75
CA TRP A 313 -30.87 -10.34 10.35
C TRP A 313 -30.67 -11.54 11.28
N GLY A 314 -30.26 -11.30 12.55
CA GLY A 314 -29.95 -12.29 13.56
C GLY A 314 -28.48 -12.35 13.89
N GLU A 315 -28.16 -12.99 15.01
CA GLU A 315 -26.82 -13.06 15.59
C GLU A 315 -25.76 -13.53 14.58
N GLY A 316 -24.67 -12.79 14.48
CA GLY A 316 -23.55 -13.06 13.54
C GLY A 316 -23.78 -12.54 12.12
N SER A 317 -24.86 -11.77 11.87
CA SER A 317 -25.05 -11.06 10.61
C SER A 317 -24.50 -9.63 10.67
N SER A 318 -24.18 -9.01 9.51
CA SER A 318 -23.82 -7.61 9.44
C SER A 318 -24.18 -6.98 8.10
N LEU A 319 -24.49 -5.68 8.13
CA LEU A 319 -24.58 -4.85 6.92
C LEU A 319 -23.53 -3.76 7.02
N ARG A 320 -22.63 -3.69 6.03
CA ARG A 320 -21.59 -2.67 5.94
C ARG A 320 -21.75 -1.84 4.69
N TYR A 321 -21.43 -0.56 4.77
CA TYR A 321 -21.46 0.32 3.62
C TYR A 321 -20.35 1.36 3.72
N SER A 322 -19.80 1.72 2.54
CA SER A 322 -18.81 2.78 2.38
C SER A 322 -19.15 3.57 1.12
N PHE A 323 -19.03 4.90 1.19
CA PHE A 323 -19.17 5.80 0.04
C PHE A 323 -18.07 6.84 0.12
N GLY A 324 -17.39 7.09 -0.99
CA GLY A 324 -16.31 8.07 -1.08
C GLY A 324 -16.51 9.00 -2.27
N HIS A 325 -16.13 10.26 -2.08
CA HIS A 325 -15.93 11.25 -3.13
C HIS A 325 -14.48 11.73 -3.11
N THR A 326 -13.83 11.69 -4.26
CA THR A 326 -12.43 12.11 -4.42
C THR A 326 -12.33 13.17 -5.50
N GLY A 327 -11.73 14.30 -5.17
CA GLY A 327 -11.24 15.29 -6.11
C GLY A 327 -9.71 15.25 -6.14
N TYR A 328 -9.13 14.98 -7.30
CA TYR A 328 -7.69 14.85 -7.49
C TYR A 328 -7.22 15.80 -8.58
N THR A 329 -6.09 16.45 -8.33
CA THR A 329 -5.37 17.26 -9.32
C THR A 329 -3.88 16.99 -9.19
N HIS A 330 -3.23 16.78 -10.30
CA HIS A 330 -1.79 16.61 -10.44
C HIS A 330 -1.31 17.60 -11.49
N THR A 331 -0.28 18.36 -11.18
CA THR A 331 0.33 19.30 -12.13
C THR A 331 1.81 19.00 -12.23
N GLU A 332 2.26 18.77 -13.42
CA GLU A 332 3.66 18.69 -13.78
C GLU A 332 4.16 20.10 -14.12
N PHE A 333 5.31 20.45 -13.61
CA PHE A 333 5.94 21.74 -13.83
C PHE A 333 7.30 21.54 -14.51
N GLU A 334 7.54 22.28 -15.55
CA GLU A 334 8.84 22.47 -16.17
C GLU A 334 9.46 23.75 -15.62
N GLY A 335 10.45 23.62 -14.76
CA GLY A 335 10.93 24.74 -13.99
C GLY A 335 9.82 25.36 -13.11
N ASP A 336 9.38 26.57 -13.41
CA ASP A 336 8.30 27.28 -12.70
C ASP A 336 6.99 27.37 -13.53
N GLU A 337 6.99 26.91 -14.78
CA GLU A 337 5.81 26.92 -15.66
C GLU A 337 5.00 25.63 -15.53
N PRO A 338 3.68 25.71 -15.48
CA PRO A 338 2.84 24.52 -15.49
C PRO A 338 2.81 23.91 -16.90
N GLY A 339 3.27 22.68 -17.04
CA GLY A 339 3.17 21.86 -18.26
C GLY A 339 1.82 21.15 -18.34
N THR A 340 1.74 19.90 -17.90
CA THR A 340 0.50 19.11 -17.97
C THR A 340 -0.25 19.07 -16.64
N VAL A 341 -1.59 19.18 -16.71
CA VAL A 341 -2.50 19.09 -15.56
C VAL A 341 -3.42 17.90 -15.73
N PHE A 342 -3.33 16.96 -14.81
CA PHE A 342 -4.20 15.81 -14.70
C PHE A 342 -5.27 16.05 -13.64
N ASN A 343 -6.55 15.90 -14.00
CA ASN A 343 -7.67 16.01 -13.09
C ASN A 343 -8.46 14.71 -13.05
N LYS A 344 -8.86 14.28 -11.86
CA LYS A 344 -9.78 13.16 -11.68
C LYS A 344 -10.81 13.47 -10.61
N ASN A 345 -12.08 13.33 -10.95
CA ASN A 345 -13.18 13.39 -10.00
C ASN A 345 -13.89 12.04 -9.99
N ALA A 346 -14.01 11.44 -8.80
CA ALA A 346 -14.56 10.11 -8.66
C ALA A 346 -15.55 10.00 -7.50
N ASN A 347 -16.55 9.15 -7.69
CA ASN A 347 -17.45 8.70 -6.65
C ASN A 347 -17.43 7.18 -6.65
N GLU A 348 -17.36 6.58 -5.47
CA GLU A 348 -17.38 5.14 -5.29
C GLU A 348 -18.29 4.78 -4.11
N GLY A 349 -18.99 3.66 -4.24
CA GLY A 349 -19.81 3.12 -3.16
C GLY A 349 -19.74 1.62 -3.11
N ARG A 350 -19.78 1.06 -1.90
CA ARG A 350 -19.73 -0.37 -1.62
C ARG A 350 -20.69 -0.70 -0.51
N VAL A 351 -21.48 -1.76 -0.68
CA VAL A 351 -22.40 -2.30 0.33
C VAL A 351 -22.20 -3.81 0.41
N GLU A 352 -22.08 -4.33 1.62
CA GLU A 352 -21.84 -5.73 1.93
C GLU A 352 -22.82 -6.23 3.00
N ALA A 353 -23.46 -7.36 2.73
CA ALA A 353 -24.33 -8.06 3.66
C ALA A 353 -23.72 -9.42 3.99
N ALA A 354 -23.29 -9.63 5.22
CA ALA A 354 -22.94 -10.93 5.75
C ALA A 354 -24.13 -11.51 6.50
N PHE A 355 -24.41 -12.79 6.26
CA PHE A 355 -25.57 -13.47 6.86
C PHE A 355 -25.17 -14.29 8.07
N ALA A 356 -26.12 -14.50 8.98
CA ALA A 356 -25.95 -15.43 10.09
C ALA A 356 -25.52 -16.81 9.55
N PRO A 357 -24.60 -17.51 10.23
CA PRO A 357 -24.15 -18.81 9.78
C PRO A 357 -25.29 -19.83 9.69
N VAL A 358 -25.35 -20.55 8.54
CA VAL A 358 -26.32 -21.63 8.32
C VAL A 358 -25.58 -22.92 8.04
N ASP A 359 -25.79 -23.96 8.82
CA ASP A 359 -25.11 -25.26 8.72
C ASP A 359 -23.57 -25.14 8.66
N GLY A 360 -23.01 -24.16 9.39
CA GLY A 360 -21.58 -23.85 9.42
C GLY A 360 -21.06 -23.05 8.21
N TRP A 361 -21.89 -22.70 7.24
CA TRP A 361 -21.55 -21.77 6.18
C TRP A 361 -21.67 -20.33 6.63
N ARG A 362 -20.63 -19.55 6.46
CA ARG A 362 -20.61 -18.08 6.55
C ARG A 362 -20.66 -17.52 5.15
N THR A 363 -21.61 -16.67 4.86
CA THR A 363 -21.83 -16.14 3.50
C THR A 363 -21.94 -14.63 3.54
N ALA A 364 -21.41 -13.98 2.51
CA ALA A 364 -21.60 -12.55 2.29
C ALA A 364 -21.86 -12.27 0.82
N VAL A 365 -22.67 -11.25 0.55
CA VAL A 365 -22.88 -10.70 -0.79
C VAL A 365 -22.57 -9.21 -0.78
N GLY A 366 -22.12 -8.67 -1.90
CA GLY A 366 -21.80 -7.26 -2.00
C GLY A 366 -22.13 -6.66 -3.36
N LEU A 367 -22.34 -5.35 -3.33
CA LEU A 367 -22.51 -4.48 -4.47
C LEU A 367 -21.47 -3.38 -4.40
N GLN A 368 -20.77 -3.09 -5.51
CA GLN A 368 -19.81 -2.01 -5.62
C GLN A 368 -20.05 -1.24 -6.92
N GLY A 369 -20.08 0.08 -6.83
CA GLY A 369 -20.23 0.93 -8.00
C GLY A 369 -19.27 2.09 -7.94
N SER A 370 -18.72 2.48 -9.10
CA SER A 370 -17.86 3.65 -9.22
C SER A 370 -18.18 4.44 -10.48
N GLN A 371 -17.94 5.73 -10.40
CA GLN A 371 -17.95 6.64 -11.55
C GLN A 371 -16.80 7.61 -11.39
N SER A 372 -15.97 7.71 -12.43
CA SER A 372 -14.86 8.68 -12.49
C SER A 372 -14.93 9.49 -13.77
N ARG A 373 -14.32 10.67 -13.74
CA ARG A 373 -14.00 11.49 -14.90
C ARG A 373 -12.55 11.90 -14.81
N PHE A 374 -11.79 11.51 -15.79
CA PHE A 374 -10.38 11.81 -15.94
C PHE A 374 -10.19 12.78 -17.12
N GLU A 375 -9.22 13.70 -16.99
CA GLU A 375 -8.74 14.56 -18.08
C GLU A 375 -7.28 14.92 -17.87
N ALA A 376 -6.51 14.98 -18.95
CA ALA A 376 -5.16 15.52 -19.01
C ALA A 376 -5.17 16.72 -19.96
N ILE A 377 -4.59 17.85 -19.52
CA ILE A 377 -4.59 19.12 -20.23
C ILE A 377 -3.15 19.65 -20.25
N GLY A 378 -2.56 19.80 -21.41
CA GLY A 378 -1.17 20.21 -21.59
C GLY A 378 -0.52 19.42 -22.71
N GLU A 379 0.81 19.51 -22.80
CA GLU A 379 1.59 18.89 -23.89
C GLU A 379 1.58 17.37 -23.79
N GLU A 380 1.59 16.81 -22.56
CA GLU A 380 1.46 15.38 -22.29
C GLU A 380 0.01 14.93 -22.09
N GLY A 381 -0.95 15.64 -22.69
CA GLY A 381 -2.36 15.26 -22.65
C GLY A 381 -2.67 14.05 -23.57
N PHE A 382 -1.91 12.96 -23.43
CA PHE A 382 -1.95 11.80 -24.33
C PHE A 382 -3.16 10.88 -24.14
N VAL A 383 -4.00 11.09 -23.13
CA VAL A 383 -5.25 10.36 -22.94
C VAL A 383 -6.42 11.34 -23.02
N PRO A 384 -7.41 11.13 -23.91
CA PRO A 384 -8.55 12.01 -24.03
C PRO A 384 -9.38 12.01 -22.75
N ARG A 385 -10.09 13.12 -22.49
CA ARG A 385 -11.03 13.19 -21.37
C ARG A 385 -12.00 12.01 -21.43
N THR A 386 -12.01 11.20 -20.37
CA THR A 386 -12.75 9.94 -20.33
C THR A 386 -13.61 9.86 -19.07
N SER A 387 -14.88 9.45 -19.26
CA SER A 387 -15.76 9.07 -18.14
C SER A 387 -15.85 7.56 -18.05
N THR A 388 -15.47 7.00 -16.88
CA THR A 388 -15.54 5.56 -16.64
C THR A 388 -16.55 5.25 -15.55
N ARG A 389 -17.42 4.26 -15.79
CA ARG A 389 -18.43 3.77 -14.85
C ARG A 389 -18.29 2.27 -14.69
N SER A 390 -18.35 1.81 -13.44
CA SER A 390 -18.34 0.39 -13.13
C SER A 390 -19.44 0.04 -12.12
N LEU A 391 -20.03 -1.14 -12.28
CA LEU A 391 -20.98 -1.73 -11.33
C LEU A 391 -20.68 -3.23 -11.23
N GLY A 392 -20.40 -3.70 -10.01
CA GLY A 392 -20.08 -5.09 -9.73
C GLY A 392 -20.98 -5.69 -8.64
N VAL A 393 -21.30 -6.96 -8.79
CA VAL A 393 -21.97 -7.78 -7.80
C VAL A 393 -21.08 -8.97 -7.46
N PHE A 394 -20.91 -9.29 -6.21
CA PHE A 394 -20.10 -10.43 -5.77
C PHE A 394 -20.74 -11.17 -4.61
N GLY A 395 -20.31 -12.41 -4.44
CA GLY A 395 -20.67 -13.23 -3.29
C GLY A 395 -19.53 -14.14 -2.90
N VAL A 396 -19.40 -14.37 -1.60
CA VAL A 396 -18.41 -15.28 -1.00
C VAL A 396 -19.09 -16.20 0.01
N ALA A 397 -18.60 -17.43 0.10
CA ALA A 397 -19.05 -18.38 1.10
C ALA A 397 -17.87 -19.16 1.65
N ARG A 398 -17.86 -19.37 2.96
CA ARG A 398 -16.85 -20.13 3.69
C ARG A 398 -17.50 -21.17 4.59
N LYS A 399 -16.89 -22.35 4.62
CA LYS A 399 -17.22 -23.37 5.60
C LYS A 399 -15.95 -23.92 6.23
N ASN A 400 -15.98 -24.00 7.56
CA ASN A 400 -14.93 -24.59 8.38
C ASN A 400 -15.42 -25.94 8.92
N TRP A 401 -14.53 -26.94 8.85
CA TRP A 401 -14.60 -28.20 9.57
C TRP A 401 -13.39 -28.25 10.52
N ASP A 402 -13.29 -29.27 11.34
CA ASP A 402 -12.19 -29.35 12.33
C ASP A 402 -10.80 -29.23 11.70
N ALA A 403 -10.56 -29.97 10.59
CA ALA A 403 -9.28 -29.96 9.89
C ALA A 403 -9.32 -29.23 8.54
N PHE A 404 -10.47 -28.85 8.05
CA PHE A 404 -10.68 -28.37 6.68
C PHE A 404 -11.42 -27.05 6.64
N GLN A 405 -10.99 -26.17 5.72
CA GLN A 405 -11.71 -24.94 5.35
C GLN A 405 -11.85 -24.89 3.83
N ILE A 406 -13.01 -24.46 3.37
CA ILE A 406 -13.25 -24.17 1.95
C ILE A 406 -13.82 -22.76 1.84
N ASP A 407 -13.28 -21.98 0.89
CA ASP A 407 -13.77 -20.68 0.49
C ASP A 407 -14.15 -20.74 -0.99
N VAL A 408 -15.32 -20.24 -1.34
CA VAL A 408 -15.77 -20.09 -2.71
C VAL A 408 -16.28 -18.68 -2.93
N GLY A 409 -16.10 -18.16 -4.15
CA GLY A 409 -16.61 -16.85 -4.47
C GLY A 409 -16.79 -16.63 -5.97
N ALA A 410 -17.66 -15.69 -6.31
CA ALA A 410 -17.90 -15.25 -7.68
C ALA A 410 -18.20 -13.75 -7.71
N ARG A 411 -17.81 -13.10 -8.83
CA ARG A 411 -18.07 -11.69 -9.11
C ARG A 411 -18.33 -11.47 -10.58
N VAL A 412 -19.21 -10.54 -10.89
CA VAL A 412 -19.41 -10.01 -12.25
C VAL A 412 -19.45 -8.49 -12.17
N ASP A 413 -18.70 -7.84 -13.05
CA ASP A 413 -18.70 -6.38 -13.20
C ASP A 413 -19.21 -6.00 -14.59
N LYS A 414 -19.74 -4.78 -14.69
CA LYS A 414 -19.99 -4.10 -15.97
C LYS A 414 -19.24 -2.77 -15.93
N THR A 415 -18.25 -2.63 -16.81
CA THR A 415 -17.44 -1.43 -16.93
C THR A 415 -17.67 -0.78 -18.29
N LYS A 416 -17.83 0.55 -18.31
CA LYS A 416 -17.96 1.34 -19.52
C LYS A 416 -17.01 2.54 -19.47
N ALA A 417 -16.17 2.69 -20.48
CA ALA A 417 -15.32 3.86 -20.70
C ALA A 417 -15.87 4.68 -21.89
N GLU A 418 -16.05 5.98 -21.68
CA GLU A 418 -16.65 6.94 -22.61
C GLU A 418 -15.66 8.10 -22.82
N PRO A 419 -14.72 7.97 -23.78
CA PRO A 419 -13.80 9.03 -24.15
C PRO A 419 -14.48 10.11 -24.96
N ASP A 420 -14.06 11.38 -24.83
CA ASP A 420 -14.52 12.47 -25.67
C ASP A 420 -13.98 12.28 -27.09
N GLY A 421 -14.85 12.39 -28.09
CA GLY A 421 -14.49 12.31 -29.51
C GLY A 421 -14.24 10.92 -30.09
N LEU A 422 -14.23 9.86 -29.25
CA LEU A 422 -14.01 8.48 -29.67
C LEU A 422 -15.18 7.57 -29.29
N ALA A 423 -15.20 6.36 -29.87
CA ALA A 423 -16.24 5.38 -29.56
C ALA A 423 -16.08 4.81 -28.12
N SER A 424 -17.19 4.73 -27.40
CA SER A 424 -17.20 4.13 -26.06
C SER A 424 -16.92 2.63 -26.10
N ARG A 425 -16.30 2.12 -25.04
CA ARG A 425 -16.00 0.68 -24.85
C ARG A 425 -16.72 0.15 -23.62
N SER A 426 -17.21 -1.07 -23.70
CA SER A 426 -17.89 -1.74 -22.59
C SER A 426 -17.37 -3.16 -22.43
N PHE A 427 -17.15 -3.54 -21.17
CA PHE A 427 -16.64 -4.85 -20.80
C PHE A 427 -17.49 -5.45 -19.68
N THR A 428 -17.53 -6.78 -19.64
CA THR A 428 -18.18 -7.52 -18.54
C THR A 428 -17.18 -8.55 -18.00
N PRO A 429 -16.23 -8.14 -17.16
CA PRO A 429 -15.32 -9.07 -16.48
C PRO A 429 -16.08 -9.94 -15.50
N ALA A 430 -15.68 -11.22 -15.41
CA ALA A 430 -16.21 -12.18 -14.44
C ALA A 430 -15.05 -12.90 -13.74
N SER A 431 -15.19 -13.13 -12.43
CA SER A 431 -14.16 -13.75 -11.64
C SER A 431 -14.75 -14.83 -10.74
N VAL A 432 -14.03 -15.94 -10.60
CA VAL A 432 -14.39 -17.04 -9.69
C VAL A 432 -13.16 -17.49 -8.92
N SER A 433 -13.37 -17.94 -7.68
CA SER A 433 -12.31 -18.39 -6.79
C SER A 433 -12.76 -19.61 -6.00
N LEU A 434 -11.86 -20.56 -5.88
CA LEU A 434 -11.95 -21.70 -4.97
C LEU A 434 -10.65 -21.78 -4.17
N ALA A 435 -10.76 -21.66 -2.86
CA ALA A 435 -9.63 -21.79 -1.97
C ALA A 435 -9.90 -22.83 -0.89
N GLY A 436 -8.87 -23.51 -0.44
CA GLY A 436 -8.94 -24.49 0.63
C GLY A 436 -7.76 -24.38 1.57
N ALA A 437 -8.00 -24.71 2.84
CA ALA A 437 -6.96 -24.87 3.83
C ALA A 437 -7.15 -26.18 4.58
N TRP A 438 -6.08 -26.90 4.83
CA TRP A 438 -6.07 -28.17 5.55
C TRP A 438 -5.04 -28.13 6.68
N LYS A 439 -5.52 -28.27 7.91
CA LYS A 439 -4.69 -28.51 9.08
C LYS A 439 -4.26 -29.98 9.05
N LEU A 440 -3.00 -30.23 8.70
CA LEU A 440 -2.44 -31.58 8.64
C LEU A 440 -2.26 -32.14 10.06
N ASP A 441 -1.81 -31.28 10.97
CA ASP A 441 -1.70 -31.48 12.41
C ASP A 441 -1.74 -30.11 13.15
N GLU A 442 -1.29 -30.06 14.40
CA GLU A 442 -1.28 -28.84 15.23
C GLU A 442 -0.27 -27.79 14.71
N ASN A 443 0.76 -28.21 13.96
CA ASN A 443 1.84 -27.36 13.50
C ASN A 443 1.75 -27.05 12.01
N TRP A 444 1.21 -27.95 11.18
CA TRP A 444 1.22 -27.84 9.74
C TRP A 444 -0.14 -27.47 9.16
N ARG A 445 -0.13 -26.48 8.29
CA ARG A 445 -1.30 -26.06 7.49
C ARG A 445 -0.93 -25.98 6.01
N LEU A 446 -1.66 -26.70 5.17
CA LEU A 446 -1.56 -26.63 3.70
C LEU A 446 -2.68 -25.75 3.16
N THR A 447 -2.38 -24.87 2.21
CA THR A 447 -3.38 -24.08 1.47
C THR A 447 -3.28 -24.34 -0.03
N ALA A 448 -4.42 -24.30 -0.71
CA ALA A 448 -4.49 -24.40 -2.17
C ALA A 448 -5.54 -23.42 -2.70
N ASN A 449 -5.19 -22.65 -3.74
CA ASN A 449 -6.05 -21.65 -4.35
C ASN A 449 -6.12 -21.85 -5.87
N LEU A 450 -7.32 -21.77 -6.40
CA LEU A 450 -7.63 -21.82 -7.83
C LEU A 450 -8.47 -20.58 -8.16
N ASP A 451 -7.94 -19.70 -8.99
CA ASP A 451 -8.59 -18.45 -9.32
C ASP A 451 -8.66 -18.27 -10.85
N ARG A 452 -9.79 -17.79 -11.31
CA ARG A 452 -9.92 -17.14 -12.61
C ARG A 452 -10.42 -15.73 -12.37
N ALA A 453 -9.62 -14.74 -12.79
CA ALA A 453 -9.95 -13.34 -12.65
C ALA A 453 -9.86 -12.64 -14.01
N GLU A 454 -10.81 -11.75 -14.29
CA GLU A 454 -10.82 -10.96 -15.50
C GLU A 454 -10.75 -9.47 -15.19
N ARG A 455 -10.06 -8.70 -16.05
CA ARG A 455 -9.89 -7.25 -15.97
C ARG A 455 -10.35 -6.57 -17.27
N ALA A 456 -11.06 -5.46 -17.14
CA ALA A 456 -11.24 -4.53 -18.26
C ALA A 456 -9.92 -3.78 -18.52
N PRO A 457 -9.58 -3.46 -19.78
CA PRO A 457 -8.50 -2.53 -20.08
C PRO A 457 -8.73 -1.16 -19.44
N ALA A 458 -7.65 -0.49 -19.05
CA ALA A 458 -7.67 0.87 -18.50
C ALA A 458 -7.78 1.93 -19.62
N GLU A 459 -7.98 3.18 -19.22
CA GLU A 459 -8.25 4.30 -20.15
C GLU A 459 -7.04 4.58 -21.05
N GLU A 460 -5.84 4.59 -20.46
CA GLU A 460 -4.58 4.78 -21.17
C GLU A 460 -4.27 3.61 -22.10
N GLU A 461 -4.58 2.37 -21.72
CA GLU A 461 -4.38 1.19 -22.54
C GLU A 461 -5.27 1.22 -23.82
N LEU A 462 -6.47 1.83 -23.70
CA LEU A 462 -7.44 1.90 -24.79
C LEU A 462 -7.24 3.13 -25.68
N PHE A 463 -6.93 4.29 -25.12
CA PHE A 463 -7.14 5.58 -25.76
C PHE A 463 -5.93 6.50 -25.78
N ALA A 464 -4.76 6.06 -25.31
CA ALA A 464 -3.53 6.86 -25.39
C ALA A 464 -3.22 7.23 -26.86
N ASP A 465 -2.80 8.46 -27.13
CA ASP A 465 -2.31 8.94 -28.42
C ASP A 465 -1.53 10.25 -28.21
N GLY A 466 -0.25 10.12 -27.82
CA GLY A 466 0.58 11.28 -27.59
C GLY A 466 1.91 10.99 -26.92
N PRO A 467 2.75 12.02 -26.71
CA PRO A 467 4.00 11.92 -25.99
C PRO A 467 3.73 11.60 -24.51
N HIS A 468 4.57 10.75 -23.93
CA HIS A 468 4.60 10.38 -22.54
C HIS A 468 6.07 10.46 -22.07
N ILE A 469 6.43 11.59 -21.53
CA ILE A 469 7.83 11.95 -21.28
C ILE A 469 8.43 11.11 -20.16
N ALA A 470 7.65 10.85 -19.10
CA ALA A 470 8.08 9.98 -18.00
C ALA A 470 8.55 8.58 -18.45
N THR A 471 8.08 8.09 -19.60
CA THR A 471 8.50 6.82 -20.20
C THR A 471 9.40 7.01 -21.44
N LEU A 472 9.72 8.26 -21.79
CA LEU A 472 10.49 8.63 -22.98
C LEU A 472 9.96 7.94 -24.23
N SER A 473 8.65 8.05 -24.50
CA SER A 473 8.00 7.40 -25.64
C SER A 473 6.77 8.17 -26.11
N TYR A 474 6.40 7.96 -27.38
CA TYR A 474 5.07 8.28 -27.87
C TYR A 474 4.20 7.05 -27.71
N GLU A 475 3.09 7.13 -26.96
CA GLU A 475 2.25 5.98 -26.66
C GLU A 475 0.95 5.99 -27.47
N ILE A 476 0.62 4.81 -28.02
CA ILE A 476 -0.62 4.60 -28.79
C ILE A 476 -1.43 3.51 -28.11
N GLY A 477 -2.65 3.84 -27.67
CA GLY A 477 -3.63 2.91 -27.15
C GLY A 477 -4.22 1.99 -28.22
N ASN A 478 -4.97 0.99 -27.79
CA ASN A 478 -5.67 0.09 -28.69
C ASN A 478 -7.14 -0.09 -28.27
N PRO A 479 -8.06 0.62 -28.93
CA PRO A 479 -9.49 0.50 -28.61
C PRO A 479 -10.09 -0.89 -28.87
N ASP A 480 -9.43 -1.76 -29.63
CA ASP A 480 -9.92 -3.10 -29.96
C ASP A 480 -9.53 -4.18 -28.94
N MET A 481 -8.89 -3.80 -27.84
CA MET A 481 -8.51 -4.71 -26.78
C MET A 481 -9.68 -5.51 -26.22
N LYS A 482 -9.37 -6.74 -25.83
CA LYS A 482 -10.24 -7.65 -25.09
C LYS A 482 -9.94 -7.55 -23.59
N LYS A 483 -10.79 -8.15 -22.77
CA LYS A 483 -10.52 -8.35 -21.35
C LYS A 483 -9.23 -9.17 -21.17
N GLU A 484 -8.41 -8.75 -20.22
CA GLU A 484 -7.30 -9.57 -19.72
C GLU A 484 -7.85 -10.59 -18.73
N ALA A 485 -7.37 -11.84 -18.77
CA ALA A 485 -7.80 -12.89 -17.87
C ALA A 485 -6.60 -13.64 -17.28
N ALA A 486 -6.58 -13.78 -15.96
CA ALA A 486 -5.61 -14.57 -15.23
C ALA A 486 -6.23 -15.88 -14.75
N ASN A 487 -5.54 -16.99 -14.95
CA ASN A 487 -5.85 -18.30 -14.37
C ASN A 487 -4.69 -18.67 -13.44
N GLN A 488 -4.94 -18.74 -12.14
CA GLN A 488 -3.93 -18.98 -11.12
C GLN A 488 -4.17 -20.30 -10.40
N ILE A 489 -3.07 -20.99 -10.14
CA ILE A 489 -2.95 -22.02 -9.10
C ILE A 489 -1.87 -21.58 -8.11
N GLU A 490 -2.15 -21.70 -6.83
CA GLU A 490 -1.21 -21.44 -5.75
C GLU A 490 -1.28 -22.51 -4.69
N LEU A 491 -0.13 -22.92 -4.19
CA LEU A 491 0.03 -23.85 -3.07
C LEU A 491 0.86 -23.17 -1.99
N GLY A 492 0.36 -23.18 -0.77
CA GLY A 492 1.04 -22.63 0.40
C GLY A 492 1.20 -23.69 1.49
N LEU A 493 2.31 -23.64 2.21
CA LEU A 493 2.58 -24.46 3.36
C LEU A 493 3.02 -23.56 4.52
N GLN A 494 2.36 -23.71 5.65
CA GLN A 494 2.68 -23.02 6.90
C GLN A 494 3.08 -24.04 7.94
N TYR A 495 4.09 -23.68 8.72
CA TYR A 495 4.54 -24.43 9.89
C TYR A 495 4.67 -23.50 11.07
N GLN A 496 4.14 -23.87 12.21
CA GLN A 496 4.21 -23.08 13.45
C GLN A 496 4.57 -23.99 14.61
N SER A 497 5.59 -23.56 15.36
CA SER A 497 6.03 -24.24 16.58
C SER A 497 6.63 -23.23 17.55
N GLY A 498 6.95 -23.67 18.78
CA GLY A 498 7.64 -22.81 19.76
C GLY A 498 9.06 -22.40 19.36
N PHE A 499 9.66 -23.03 18.32
CA PHE A 499 11.01 -22.72 17.85
C PHE A 499 11.04 -22.02 16.49
N VAL A 500 10.09 -22.30 15.61
CA VAL A 500 10.07 -21.70 14.26
C VAL A 500 8.66 -21.53 13.74
N ASP A 501 8.40 -20.35 13.17
CA ASP A 501 7.24 -20.03 12.35
C ASP A 501 7.71 -19.86 10.92
N ALA A 502 7.13 -20.62 9.99
CA ALA A 502 7.52 -20.58 8.59
C ALA A 502 6.30 -20.60 7.68
N LYS A 503 6.38 -19.87 6.57
CA LYS A 503 5.42 -19.92 5.48
C LYS A 503 6.14 -19.87 4.14
N VAL A 504 5.69 -20.70 3.23
CA VAL A 504 6.19 -20.74 1.85
C VAL A 504 5.02 -20.86 0.91
N SER A 505 5.10 -20.24 -0.25
CA SER A 505 4.14 -20.44 -1.32
C SER A 505 4.79 -20.54 -2.69
N ALA A 506 4.16 -21.29 -3.56
CA ALA A 506 4.50 -21.40 -4.97
C ALA A 506 3.27 -21.14 -5.80
N TYR A 507 3.41 -20.35 -6.85
CA TYR A 507 2.29 -19.97 -7.70
C TYR A 507 2.64 -20.05 -9.17
N TYR A 508 1.61 -20.30 -9.98
CA TYR A 508 1.66 -20.25 -11.43
C TYR A 508 0.42 -19.55 -11.95
N ASN A 509 0.64 -18.48 -12.74
CA ASN A 509 -0.37 -17.67 -13.38
C ASN A 509 -0.24 -17.76 -14.90
N ARG A 510 -1.30 -18.12 -15.57
CA ARG A 510 -1.44 -17.96 -17.02
C ARG A 510 -2.39 -16.81 -17.31
N TYR A 511 -1.91 -15.86 -18.12
CA TYR A 511 -2.71 -14.77 -18.64
C TYR A 511 -3.10 -15.03 -20.07
N ASP A 512 -4.39 -14.87 -20.36
CA ASP A 512 -4.92 -14.76 -21.70
C ASP A 512 -5.11 -13.26 -21.98
N ASN A 513 -4.61 -12.78 -23.14
CA ASN A 513 -4.64 -11.36 -23.53
C ASN A 513 -3.98 -10.42 -22.49
N PHE A 514 -2.81 -10.77 -21.97
CA PHE A 514 -2.03 -9.88 -21.12
C PHE A 514 -1.71 -8.58 -21.84
N ILE A 515 -2.03 -7.44 -21.22
CA ILE A 515 -1.86 -6.11 -21.82
C ILE A 515 -0.47 -5.60 -21.48
N TYR A 516 0.29 -5.16 -22.45
CA TYR A 516 1.62 -4.57 -22.26
C TYR A 516 1.91 -3.56 -23.36
N VAL A 517 2.92 -2.72 -23.15
CA VAL A 517 3.42 -1.77 -24.14
C VAL A 517 4.53 -2.45 -24.94
N ALA A 518 4.42 -2.46 -26.26
CA ALA A 518 5.42 -2.98 -27.18
C ALA A 518 6.00 -1.86 -28.04
N ASP A 519 7.32 -1.90 -28.28
CA ASP A 519 7.97 -1.03 -29.24
C ASP A 519 7.50 -1.40 -30.66
N THR A 520 7.19 -0.40 -31.48
CA THR A 520 6.78 -0.58 -32.88
C THR A 520 7.97 -0.60 -33.86
N GLY A 521 9.17 -0.30 -33.39
CA GLY A 521 10.35 -0.07 -34.21
C GLY A 521 10.31 1.24 -35.03
N LYS A 522 9.40 2.16 -34.67
CA LYS A 522 9.27 3.48 -35.30
C LYS A 522 9.63 4.57 -34.29
N GLY A 523 10.09 5.72 -34.78
CA GLY A 523 10.34 6.92 -33.99
C GLY A 523 9.28 7.99 -34.26
N TRP A 524 9.11 8.87 -33.28
CA TRP A 524 8.42 10.13 -33.34
C TRP A 524 9.40 11.23 -32.97
N TYR A 525 9.58 12.22 -33.88
CA TYR A 525 10.53 13.31 -33.64
C TYR A 525 9.89 14.38 -32.73
N TRP A 526 10.56 14.65 -31.62
CA TRP A 526 10.14 15.66 -30.66
C TRP A 526 10.93 16.95 -30.96
N ASP A 527 10.25 17.92 -31.59
CA ASP A 527 10.85 19.16 -32.08
C ASP A 527 11.47 20.01 -30.96
N GLU A 528 10.88 20.00 -29.76
CA GLU A 528 11.32 20.83 -28.63
C GLU A 528 12.65 20.37 -28.05
N GLU A 529 12.91 19.08 -28.06
CA GLU A 529 14.12 18.45 -27.51
C GLU A 529 15.10 17.99 -28.59
N ASP A 530 14.79 18.24 -29.87
CA ASP A 530 15.61 17.84 -31.04
C ASP A 530 16.03 16.36 -30.97
N ARG A 531 15.09 15.47 -30.62
CA ARG A 531 15.34 14.02 -30.49
C ARG A 531 14.19 13.16 -30.95
N ASP A 532 14.51 11.92 -31.35
CA ASP A 532 13.52 10.88 -31.65
C ASP A 532 13.11 10.13 -30.38
N LEU A 533 11.80 9.98 -30.14
CA LEU A 533 11.22 9.09 -29.15
C LEU A 533 10.71 7.82 -29.82
N PRO A 534 10.85 6.62 -29.21
CA PRO A 534 10.24 5.40 -29.73
C PRO A 534 8.73 5.48 -29.69
N ILE A 535 8.05 5.06 -30.74
CA ILE A 535 6.62 4.86 -30.74
C ILE A 535 6.31 3.49 -30.14
N ARG A 536 5.59 3.49 -29.03
CA ARG A 536 5.14 2.29 -28.32
C ARG A 536 3.63 2.14 -28.45
N GLN A 537 3.19 0.91 -28.63
CA GLN A 537 1.77 0.60 -28.76
C GLN A 537 1.30 -0.37 -27.68
N TRP A 538 0.21 -0.03 -27.05
CA TRP A 538 -0.49 -0.93 -26.15
C TRP A 538 -1.05 -2.12 -26.93
N THR A 539 -0.71 -3.33 -26.54
CA THR A 539 -1.02 -4.56 -27.24
C THR A 539 -1.34 -5.69 -26.26
N GLN A 540 -1.73 -6.83 -26.80
CA GLN A 540 -2.09 -8.01 -26.01
C GLN A 540 -1.41 -9.26 -26.54
N ALA A 541 -0.89 -10.08 -25.61
CA ALA A 541 -0.42 -11.43 -25.90
C ALA A 541 -0.67 -12.33 -24.68
N ASP A 542 -0.63 -13.65 -24.88
CA ASP A 542 -0.66 -14.57 -23.74
C ASP A 542 0.66 -14.48 -22.97
N ALA A 543 0.59 -14.54 -21.64
CA ALA A 543 1.76 -14.47 -20.76
C ALA A 543 1.69 -15.52 -19.65
N ARG A 544 2.84 -15.80 -19.04
CA ARG A 544 2.97 -16.73 -17.91
C ARG A 544 3.83 -16.11 -16.83
N PHE A 545 3.32 -16.15 -15.60
CA PHE A 545 4.06 -15.77 -14.41
C PHE A 545 4.15 -16.99 -13.48
N HIS A 546 5.30 -17.20 -12.90
CA HIS A 546 5.46 -18.18 -11.84
C HIS A 546 6.53 -17.72 -10.87
N GLY A 547 6.39 -18.14 -9.64
CA GLY A 547 7.31 -17.74 -8.61
C GLY A 547 7.17 -18.56 -7.35
N PHE A 548 8.08 -18.24 -6.45
CA PHE A 548 8.17 -18.82 -5.13
C PHE A 548 8.48 -17.70 -4.14
N GLU A 549 7.83 -17.73 -2.99
CA GLU A 549 8.09 -16.81 -1.89
C GLU A 549 8.02 -17.55 -0.56
N GLY A 550 8.80 -17.11 0.40
CA GLY A 550 8.78 -17.70 1.72
C GLY A 550 9.53 -16.89 2.74
N GLU A 551 9.16 -17.10 3.99
CA GLU A 551 9.87 -16.58 5.15
C GLU A 551 9.81 -17.60 6.30
N ALA A 552 10.79 -17.52 7.17
CA ALA A 552 10.82 -18.27 8.42
C ALA A 552 11.42 -17.39 9.53
N THR A 553 10.81 -17.42 10.70
CA THR A 553 11.32 -16.78 11.91
C THR A 553 11.68 -17.86 12.91
N PHE A 554 12.96 -17.92 13.28
CA PHE A 554 13.50 -18.83 14.29
C PHE A 554 13.57 -18.11 15.62
N HIS A 555 12.87 -18.59 16.64
CA HIS A 555 12.90 -18.11 18.02
C HIS A 555 14.12 -18.70 18.73
N LEU A 556 15.28 -18.02 18.59
CA LEU A 556 16.58 -18.57 18.99
C LEU A 556 16.73 -18.67 20.51
N ALA A 557 16.24 -17.69 21.24
CA ALA A 557 16.30 -17.64 22.70
C ALA A 557 15.23 -16.71 23.26
N ASN A 558 14.73 -17.06 24.45
CA ASN A 558 13.92 -16.19 25.30
C ASN A 558 14.39 -16.41 26.74
N ASN A 559 15.18 -15.48 27.26
CA ASN A 559 15.84 -15.58 28.53
C ASN A 559 15.88 -14.22 29.27
N ASP A 560 16.60 -14.13 30.37
CA ASP A 560 16.68 -12.92 31.20
C ASP A 560 17.28 -11.70 30.48
N THR A 561 17.96 -11.89 29.34
CA THR A 561 18.50 -10.80 28.50
C THR A 561 17.50 -10.34 27.43
N GLY A 562 16.44 -11.10 27.21
CA GLY A 562 15.40 -10.81 26.23
C GLY A 562 15.15 -11.94 25.22
N ALA A 563 14.34 -11.65 24.23
CA ALA A 563 14.02 -12.53 23.12
C ALA A 563 14.95 -12.28 21.92
N TRP A 564 15.35 -13.33 21.24
CA TRP A 564 16.18 -13.30 20.04
C TRP A 564 15.52 -14.07 18.92
N ASP A 565 15.23 -13.38 17.82
CA ASP A 565 14.62 -13.95 16.66
C ASP A 565 15.51 -13.77 15.41
N LEU A 566 15.62 -14.81 14.60
CA LEU A 566 16.24 -14.74 13.29
C LEU A 566 15.16 -14.95 12.22
N ARG A 567 14.82 -13.90 11.52
CA ARG A 567 13.96 -13.96 10.33
C ARG A 567 14.82 -14.18 9.09
N VAL A 568 14.45 -15.12 8.23
CA VAL A 568 15.00 -15.30 6.88
C VAL A 568 13.87 -15.29 5.88
N PHE A 569 14.09 -14.69 4.73
CA PHE A 569 13.08 -14.62 3.68
C PHE A 569 13.68 -14.66 2.28
N GLY A 570 12.85 -14.96 1.29
CA GLY A 570 13.24 -14.88 -0.11
C GLY A 570 12.05 -14.95 -1.03
N ASP A 571 12.20 -14.37 -2.21
CA ASP A 571 11.22 -14.40 -3.28
C ASP A 571 11.88 -14.42 -4.66
N THR A 572 11.13 -14.97 -5.61
CA THR A 572 11.48 -14.94 -7.03
C THR A 572 10.23 -14.97 -7.88
N VAL A 573 10.25 -14.22 -8.98
CA VAL A 573 9.21 -14.23 -10.00
C VAL A 573 9.82 -14.24 -11.38
N GLN A 574 9.17 -14.92 -12.31
CA GLN A 574 9.48 -14.87 -13.73
C GLN A 574 8.19 -14.56 -14.50
N GLY A 575 8.24 -13.54 -15.36
CA GLY A 575 7.17 -13.15 -16.27
C GLY A 575 7.64 -13.25 -17.72
N ARG A 576 6.91 -13.98 -18.56
CA ARG A 576 7.26 -14.19 -19.97
C ARG A 576 6.01 -14.18 -20.85
N LEU A 577 6.16 -13.70 -22.08
CA LEU A 577 5.19 -13.93 -23.11
C LEU A 577 5.14 -15.41 -23.49
N ALA A 578 4.01 -15.89 -23.97
CA ALA A 578 3.83 -17.31 -24.33
C ALA A 578 4.69 -17.73 -25.52
N ASP A 579 5.04 -16.82 -26.41
CA ASP A 579 5.92 -16.98 -27.57
C ASP A 579 7.42 -16.98 -27.22
N GLY A 580 7.79 -16.67 -25.93
CA GLY A 580 9.13 -16.83 -25.41
C GLY A 580 9.86 -15.53 -25.02
N GLY A 581 9.32 -14.34 -25.30
CA GLY A 581 9.90 -13.06 -24.86
C GLY A 581 9.81 -12.85 -23.35
N ASN A 582 10.81 -12.19 -22.76
CA ASN A 582 10.72 -11.72 -21.37
C ASN A 582 9.83 -10.46 -21.31
N LEU A 583 9.09 -10.31 -20.22
CA LEU A 583 8.38 -9.08 -19.93
C LEU A 583 9.34 -8.06 -19.28
N PRO A 584 9.13 -6.75 -19.53
CA PRO A 584 10.01 -5.73 -18.97
C PRO A 584 9.78 -5.57 -17.46
N ARG A 585 10.82 -5.07 -16.77
CA ARG A 585 10.83 -4.68 -15.36
C ARG A 585 10.34 -5.76 -14.38
N ILE A 586 10.58 -7.02 -14.72
CA ILE A 586 10.32 -8.13 -13.80
C ILE A 586 11.33 -8.08 -12.65
N PRO A 587 10.89 -8.03 -11.39
CA PRO A 587 11.78 -7.93 -10.25
C PRO A 587 12.86 -9.00 -10.20
N PRO A 588 14.09 -8.69 -9.76
CA PRO A 588 15.11 -9.70 -9.49
C PRO A 588 14.69 -10.58 -8.33
N SER A 589 15.17 -11.83 -8.30
CA SER A 589 15.07 -12.64 -7.10
C SER A 589 15.88 -12.03 -5.97
N ARG A 590 15.37 -12.14 -4.74
CA ARG A 590 16.08 -11.67 -3.54
C ARG A 590 15.95 -12.65 -2.40
N PHE A 591 16.88 -12.53 -1.47
CA PHE A 591 16.82 -13.20 -0.17
C PHE A 591 17.48 -12.35 0.89
N GLY A 592 17.03 -12.47 2.12
CA GLY A 592 17.55 -11.68 3.23
C GLY A 592 17.42 -12.38 4.56
N GLY A 593 18.11 -11.84 5.54
CA GLY A 593 18.02 -12.23 6.93
C GLY A 593 18.03 -11.02 7.84
N GLU A 594 17.32 -11.11 8.95
CA GLU A 594 17.21 -10.10 9.97
C GLU A 594 17.32 -10.76 11.35
N LEU A 595 18.32 -10.37 12.12
CA LEU A 595 18.45 -10.74 13.52
C LEU A 595 17.81 -9.64 14.39
N ARG A 596 16.85 -10.01 15.21
CA ARG A 596 16.12 -9.14 16.13
C ARG A 596 16.41 -9.51 17.55
N TRP A 597 16.53 -8.51 18.39
CA TRP A 597 16.63 -8.65 19.83
C TRP A 597 15.65 -7.69 20.53
N GLU A 598 14.84 -8.23 21.41
CA GLU A 598 13.95 -7.49 22.29
C GLU A 598 14.37 -7.72 23.75
N GLY A 599 14.96 -6.71 24.36
CA GLY A 599 15.45 -6.75 25.73
C GLY A 599 14.33 -6.55 26.76
N THR A 600 14.51 -7.15 27.95
CA THR A 600 13.55 -7.04 29.07
C THR A 600 13.43 -5.63 29.66
N SER A 601 14.35 -4.72 29.34
CA SER A 601 14.42 -3.34 29.86
C SER A 601 13.92 -2.27 28.87
N GLY A 602 13.20 -2.67 27.80
CA GLY A 602 12.64 -1.75 26.81
C GLY A 602 13.57 -1.43 25.64
N TRP A 603 14.79 -1.96 25.61
CA TRP A 603 15.67 -1.87 24.45
C TRP A 603 15.25 -2.87 23.36
N ARG A 604 15.31 -2.43 22.13
CA ARG A 604 15.12 -3.26 20.93
C ARG A 604 16.23 -2.96 19.94
N ALA A 605 16.69 -3.97 19.22
CA ALA A 605 17.65 -3.79 18.15
C ALA A 605 17.44 -4.82 17.05
N SER A 606 17.69 -4.44 15.80
CA SER A 606 17.78 -5.39 14.70
C SER A 606 18.90 -5.03 13.73
N ALA A 607 19.39 -6.05 13.02
CA ALA A 607 20.33 -5.90 11.92
C ALA A 607 19.89 -6.82 10.79
N ALA A 608 19.80 -6.27 9.58
CA ALA A 608 19.31 -6.96 8.40
C ALA A 608 20.31 -6.86 7.24
N ALA A 609 20.37 -7.92 6.45
CA ALA A 609 21.06 -7.90 5.16
C ALA A 609 20.14 -8.52 4.10
N THR A 610 19.93 -7.79 2.99
CA THR A 610 19.11 -8.24 1.87
C THR A 610 19.92 -8.22 0.58
N ARG A 611 20.08 -9.37 -0.04
CA ARG A 611 20.69 -9.51 -1.36
C ARG A 611 19.64 -9.47 -2.45
N TYR A 612 19.77 -8.52 -3.36
CA TYR A 612 19.08 -8.46 -4.65
C TYR A 612 20.02 -9.04 -5.70
N ASN A 613 19.57 -10.07 -6.41
CA ASN A 613 20.38 -10.71 -7.42
C ASN A 613 20.44 -9.87 -8.70
N ARG A 614 21.41 -10.16 -9.57
CA ARG A 614 21.45 -9.58 -10.91
C ARG A 614 20.19 -9.97 -11.68
N GLN A 615 19.59 -8.99 -12.40
CA GLN A 615 18.51 -9.27 -13.34
C GLN A 615 19.03 -9.11 -14.78
N ASP A 616 19.12 -10.22 -15.47
CA ASP A 616 19.56 -10.33 -16.86
C ASP A 616 18.51 -10.95 -17.79
N LYS A 617 17.35 -11.35 -17.23
CA LYS A 617 16.19 -11.81 -18.00
C LYS A 617 15.29 -10.63 -18.36
N VAL A 618 15.79 -9.79 -19.24
CA VAL A 618 15.20 -8.52 -19.61
C VAL A 618 14.42 -8.62 -20.92
N ALA A 619 13.51 -7.68 -21.18
CA ALA A 619 12.87 -7.53 -22.49
C ALA A 619 13.87 -7.07 -23.55
N THR A 620 13.46 -7.04 -24.84
CA THR A 620 14.36 -6.78 -25.97
C THR A 620 15.05 -5.43 -25.85
N ASP A 621 14.34 -4.41 -25.40
CA ASP A 621 14.82 -3.01 -25.31
C ASP A 621 15.15 -2.59 -23.88
N GLU A 622 15.39 -3.55 -23.01
CA GLU A 622 15.68 -3.32 -21.60
C GLU A 622 17.12 -3.70 -21.23
N THR A 623 17.78 -2.85 -20.45
CA THR A 623 19.12 -3.09 -19.93
C THR A 623 19.10 -4.01 -18.71
N PRO A 624 20.09 -4.89 -18.52
CA PRO A 624 20.23 -5.68 -17.28
C PRO A 624 20.67 -4.80 -16.11
N THR A 625 20.31 -5.20 -14.89
CA THR A 625 20.70 -4.50 -13.66
C THR A 625 21.60 -5.38 -12.80
N SER A 626 22.69 -4.82 -12.29
CA SER A 626 23.61 -5.50 -11.38
C SER A 626 22.93 -5.83 -10.05
N GLY A 627 23.34 -6.92 -9.43
CA GLY A 627 22.87 -7.26 -8.07
C GLY A 627 23.62 -6.48 -7.01
N TYR A 628 22.96 -6.20 -5.88
CA TYR A 628 23.50 -5.44 -4.75
C TYR A 628 23.04 -6.01 -3.41
N THR A 629 23.68 -5.59 -2.31
CA THR A 629 23.32 -6.02 -0.94
C THR A 629 23.06 -4.83 -0.06
N MET A 630 21.84 -4.67 0.41
CA MET A 630 21.48 -3.66 1.41
C MET A 630 21.77 -4.20 2.80
N VAL A 631 22.37 -3.37 3.65
CA VAL A 631 22.60 -3.65 5.08
C VAL A 631 21.97 -2.53 5.88
N ASP A 632 21.05 -2.89 6.75
CA ASP A 632 20.27 -1.98 7.57
C ASP A 632 20.37 -2.38 9.05
N ALA A 633 20.19 -1.42 9.96
CA ALA A 633 20.13 -1.67 11.39
C ALA A 633 19.13 -0.72 12.06
N HIS A 634 18.51 -1.20 13.13
CA HIS A 634 17.58 -0.44 13.94
C HIS A 634 17.93 -0.61 15.42
N ILE A 635 17.81 0.45 16.19
CA ILE A 635 17.84 0.40 17.65
C ILE A 635 16.79 1.35 18.21
N ALA A 636 16.05 0.89 19.21
CA ALA A 636 15.05 1.70 19.89
C ALA A 636 15.09 1.46 21.40
N TYR A 637 14.65 2.47 22.12
CA TYR A 637 14.40 2.38 23.57
C TYR A 637 12.98 2.86 23.87
N HIS A 638 12.17 1.94 24.39
CA HIS A 638 10.79 2.19 24.78
C HIS A 638 10.67 2.30 26.29
N VAL A 639 9.91 3.28 26.78
CA VAL A 639 9.64 3.48 28.19
C VAL A 639 8.18 3.85 28.45
N ASP A 640 7.53 3.10 29.34
CA ASP A 640 6.19 3.42 29.83
C ASP A 640 6.29 4.46 30.96
N ALA A 641 5.59 5.57 30.82
CA ALA A 641 5.53 6.68 31.77
C ALA A 641 4.07 6.97 32.21
N GLY A 642 3.45 6.02 32.88
CA GLY A 642 2.08 6.11 33.35
C GLY A 642 1.05 5.98 32.22
N ARG A 643 0.41 7.10 31.82
CA ARG A 643 -0.56 7.12 30.72
C ARG A 643 0.08 7.36 29.34
N THR A 644 1.36 7.64 29.31
CA THR A 644 2.12 7.87 28.09
C THR A 644 3.19 6.82 27.94
N ALA A 645 3.54 6.47 26.73
CA ALA A 645 4.73 5.71 26.42
C ALA A 645 5.60 6.49 25.43
N TRP A 646 6.91 6.36 25.57
CA TRP A 646 7.90 7.06 24.76
C TRP A 646 8.83 6.06 24.11
N GLU A 647 9.17 6.33 22.87
CA GLU A 647 10.17 5.58 22.16
C GLU A 647 11.13 6.52 21.46
N VAL A 648 12.42 6.27 21.66
CA VAL A 648 13.50 6.93 20.92
C VAL A 648 14.16 5.89 20.05
N PHE A 649 14.35 6.18 18.77
CA PHE A 649 14.92 5.21 17.83
C PHE A 649 15.97 5.83 16.90
N LEU A 650 16.82 4.96 16.38
CA LEU A 650 17.80 5.26 15.34
C LEU A 650 17.77 4.14 14.30
N ASP A 651 17.49 4.52 13.07
CA ASP A 651 17.56 3.66 11.89
C ASP A 651 18.82 3.97 11.10
N GLY A 652 19.53 2.95 10.65
CA GLY A 652 20.63 3.07 9.70
C GLY A 652 20.27 2.30 8.44
N ASN A 653 20.32 2.96 7.28
CA ASN A 653 19.99 2.37 5.99
C ASN A 653 21.21 2.41 5.07
N ASN A 654 21.33 1.40 4.21
CA ASN A 654 22.45 1.23 3.30
C ASN A 654 23.81 1.42 3.99
N LEU A 655 24.01 0.81 5.15
CA LEU A 655 25.21 0.99 5.98
C LEU A 655 26.51 0.57 5.28
N ALA A 656 26.40 -0.28 4.26
CA ALA A 656 27.52 -0.70 3.39
C ALA A 656 27.88 0.33 2.31
N ASP A 657 27.10 1.41 2.15
CA ASP A 657 27.25 2.42 1.11
C ASP A 657 27.24 1.81 -0.30
N GLU A 658 26.31 0.88 -0.51
CA GLU A 658 26.19 0.11 -1.75
C GLU A 658 25.56 0.93 -2.87
N LYS A 659 26.08 0.81 -4.09
CA LYS A 659 25.48 1.40 -5.29
C LYS A 659 24.29 0.57 -5.76
N ALA A 660 23.12 0.95 -5.32
CA ALA A 660 21.89 0.20 -5.56
C ALA A 660 21.01 0.86 -6.63
N ARG A 661 20.59 0.07 -7.62
CA ARG A 661 19.65 0.48 -8.67
C ARG A 661 18.45 -0.47 -8.70
N VAL A 662 17.26 0.08 -8.64
CA VAL A 662 16.02 -0.70 -8.60
C VAL A 662 15.63 -1.14 -10.01
N HIS A 663 15.69 -2.44 -10.30
CA HIS A 663 15.42 -2.95 -11.65
C HIS A 663 14.02 -2.64 -12.17
N THR A 664 13.04 -2.57 -11.28
CA THR A 664 11.64 -2.26 -11.61
C THR A 664 11.39 -0.78 -11.93
N SER A 665 12.37 0.09 -11.71
CA SER A 665 12.30 1.51 -12.06
C SER A 665 12.46 1.74 -13.56
N PHE A 666 11.73 2.70 -14.11
CA PHE A 666 12.00 3.25 -15.44
C PHE A 666 13.32 4.02 -15.47
N LEU A 667 13.72 4.61 -14.35
CA LEU A 667 14.94 5.40 -14.20
C LEU A 667 16.14 4.55 -13.72
N LYS A 668 16.08 3.21 -13.84
CA LYS A 668 17.10 2.30 -13.29
C LYS A 668 18.52 2.52 -13.80
N ASP A 669 18.66 3.08 -15.00
CA ASP A 669 19.96 3.33 -15.62
C ASP A 669 20.58 4.66 -15.17
N ASP A 670 19.77 5.60 -14.67
CA ASP A 670 20.16 6.97 -14.32
C ASP A 670 20.11 7.25 -12.81
N VAL A 671 19.12 6.67 -12.10
CA VAL A 671 18.82 6.96 -10.70
C VAL A 671 19.25 5.81 -9.79
N MET A 672 19.98 6.12 -8.73
CA MET A 672 20.37 5.20 -7.65
C MET A 672 19.56 5.46 -6.38
N LEU A 673 19.50 4.47 -5.52
CA LEU A 673 19.02 4.65 -4.14
C LEU A 673 20.01 5.52 -3.33
N PRO A 674 19.53 6.17 -2.24
CA PRO A 674 20.41 6.91 -1.34
C PRO A 674 21.60 6.08 -0.85
N GLY A 675 22.75 6.71 -0.71
CA GLY A 675 23.92 6.15 -0.04
C GLY A 675 23.67 5.94 1.45
N ARG A 676 24.72 5.80 2.24
CA ARG A 676 24.62 5.55 3.68
C ARG A 676 23.91 6.68 4.40
N ASN A 677 22.80 6.36 5.06
CA ASN A 677 22.01 7.35 5.79
C ASN A 677 21.50 6.80 7.13
N ALA A 678 21.09 7.71 8.01
CA ALA A 678 20.51 7.37 9.30
C ALA A 678 19.30 8.28 9.59
N SER A 679 18.29 7.73 10.26
CA SER A 679 17.13 8.48 10.75
C SER A 679 17.06 8.36 12.27
N PHE A 680 17.01 9.50 12.96
CA PHE A 680 16.76 9.57 14.40
C PHE A 680 15.34 10.04 14.64
N GLY A 681 14.63 9.40 15.57
CA GLY A 681 13.26 9.82 15.87
C GLY A 681 12.82 9.59 17.30
N VAL A 682 11.71 10.25 17.61
CA VAL A 682 11.00 10.12 18.89
C VAL A 682 9.53 9.89 18.62
N ARG A 683 8.94 8.87 19.23
CA ARG A 683 7.50 8.57 19.24
C ARG A 683 6.94 8.74 20.64
N VAL A 684 5.72 9.24 20.72
CA VAL A 684 4.96 9.37 21.94
C VAL A 684 3.58 8.76 21.73
N PHE A 685 3.17 7.91 22.66
CA PHE A 685 1.82 7.33 22.71
C PHE A 685 1.14 7.80 23.99
N PHE A 686 -0.14 8.16 23.95
CA PHE A 686 -0.88 8.72 25.06
C PHE A 686 -2.36 8.41 25.03
#